data_9ec5801ddef95a16fbc4fbfe960effa7
#
_entry.id   9ec5801ddef95a16fbc4fbfe960effa7
#
_cell.length_a   1.000
_cell.length_b   1.000
_cell.length_c   1.000
_cell.angle_alpha   90.00
_cell.angle_beta   90.00
_cell.angle_gamma   90.00
#
_symmetry.space_group_name_H-M   'P 1'
#
loop_
_entity.id
_entity.type
_entity.pdbx_description
1 polymer ?
#
loop_
_entity_poly.entity_id
_entity_poly.type
_entity_poly.pdbx_seq_one_letter_code
_entity_poly.pdbx_strand_id
1 'polypeptide(L)'
;MQGNSRSNPSHQKNNKKKKSKNGLFKKVLLSLLILFVIGTVAGGVTFAVLVSDSPSLDEEKMKTPYSSTIYDKNGKEIAEIGSEKRTYVSINDIPDQVKNAFLATEDARFYDHHGIDPIRIGGALVANVTGGFGAEGGSTITQQVVKNSLLSHEKTLKRKVQEVWLSLQLERQYSKDEILEMYLNRIYFSPRAYGVGKAAEEFFGVTDLKDLTVEQAAVLAGMPQSPNNYNPIKNPERAEQRRNVVLGLMEQHGFISKAEYDKAKSVAVTEGLVSEETYAKKTEENKYSAFVEQVVEEVKSKAGVDVGTDGLKIHTTLDPDAQSYMEDMLNGDSLSFTEGMQAGITLLDTKTGEIRAIGAGRNVPAGGYNYATDARRQPGSSIKPILDYGPVIENKKWSTYEQINDEPYSYDDGTPINNFDNSYKGWMTAREALAQSRNIPALKAFQEVGKDKAKEFAGKLGINFNGDVYESYSIGGFGEKDPGVSSLQMAGAYSAFGNNGYYNEPHAVTSVEFNDGTKMDLTPEPEAAMSDYTAFMISDMLQTAVQTGTGRAAQVPGVNIAGKTGTTNFSIEERQKYNISKSGARDSWFVGYSPQYTAAIWTGMGKNDQNKVHLTTSEQQLAKKAFKQLMTHVDDGSGSFEKPDSVVAVDIEKGSNPPVKASEYTPESQRITEYFVKGSAPSQVSTKYEKTNKPENLNVSYDEASKSVTLNWTHEKDDATFEVQQSINDGGYAEIQKNGEKSIVIPNVQPGSVYRFQVTAISGDNRSDTASTMIEIPGEKPPEEKPDGNGEINPPAEQPDNPGGQQPDPNQNGNNGNNGGQNDGNPADGNQGGNTPPEEQPADGNQGGNTPPPEEQPADGNQGGNTPPSEEQPADGNQTILPGDQNSNTSD
;
A
#
# COMPACT_ATOMS: atom_id res chain seq x y z
N MET A 1 -23.74 -122.69 27.25
CA MET A 1 -24.33 -121.46 27.84
C MET A 1 -23.29 -120.43 27.86
N GLN A 2 -23.46 -119.45 27.12
CA GLN A 2 -23.10 -118.02 27.18
C GLN A 2 -21.77 -117.64 27.85
N GLY A 3 -21.01 -116.86 27.20
CA GLY A 3 -20.23 -115.85 27.75
C GLY A 3 -19.30 -115.11 26.88
N ASN A 4 -19.49 -113.95 26.79
CA ASN A 4 -18.95 -112.88 25.98
C ASN A 4 -17.45 -112.67 26.05
N SER A 5 -16.90 -112.50 24.86
CA SER A 5 -15.56 -111.94 24.63
C SER A 5 -15.66 -110.40 24.53
N ARG A 6 -14.82 -109.66 25.29
CA ARG A 6 -14.58 -108.20 25.08
C ARG A 6 -13.26 -108.00 24.41
N SER A 7 -13.35 -107.43 23.22
CA SER A 7 -12.21 -106.83 22.48
C SER A 7 -11.82 -105.45 22.96
N ASN A 8 -10.59 -105.19 23.30
CA ASN A 8 -10.02 -103.84 23.54
C ASN A 8 -9.60 -103.19 22.25
N PRO A 9 -9.92 -101.83 22.10
CA PRO A 9 -9.38 -101.11 20.93
C PRO A 9 -8.01 -100.49 21.25
N SER A 10 -7.12 -100.61 20.29
CA SER A 10 -5.78 -100.07 20.26
C SER A 10 -5.78 -98.50 20.17
N HIS A 11 -5.06 -97.86 21.09
CA HIS A 11 -4.73 -96.40 21.01
C HIS A 11 -3.69 -96.12 19.95
N GLN A 12 -4.04 -95.51 18.85
CA GLN A 12 -3.08 -94.81 17.96
C GLN A 12 -2.68 -93.48 18.60
N LYS A 13 -1.38 -93.38 18.95
CA LYS A 13 -0.74 -92.10 19.35
C LYS A 13 -0.51 -91.25 18.11
N ASN A 14 -1.31 -90.11 17.93
CA ASN A 14 -1.05 -89.06 16.97
C ASN A 14 0.12 -88.23 17.45
N ASN A 15 1.31 -88.36 16.83
CA ASN A 15 2.47 -87.46 16.97
C ASN A 15 2.23 -86.18 16.22
N LYS A 16 1.65 -85.14 16.87
CA LYS A 16 1.71 -83.74 16.35
C LYS A 16 3.14 -83.21 16.48
N LYS A 17 3.87 -83.16 15.34
CA LYS A 17 5.12 -82.40 15.22
C LYS A 17 4.87 -80.91 15.61
N LYS A 18 5.39 -80.47 16.78
CA LYS A 18 5.49 -79.03 17.13
C LYS A 18 6.40 -78.38 16.09
N LYS A 19 5.80 -77.59 15.13
CA LYS A 19 6.55 -76.72 14.25
C LYS A 19 7.24 -75.68 15.16
N SER A 20 8.58 -75.70 15.14
CA SER A 20 9.43 -74.76 15.85
C SER A 20 9.18 -73.35 15.42
N LYS A 21 8.67 -72.45 16.33
CA LYS A 21 8.52 -71.03 16.14
C LYS A 21 9.84 -70.33 15.82
N ASN A 22 10.98 -70.95 16.09
CA ASN A 22 12.33 -70.38 15.84
C ASN A 22 12.73 -70.34 14.35
N GLY A 23 12.10 -71.13 13.47
CA GLY A 23 12.38 -71.05 12.03
C GLY A 23 11.77 -69.86 11.33
N LEU A 24 10.60 -69.40 11.80
CA LEU A 24 9.96 -68.19 11.23
C LEU A 24 10.70 -66.94 11.70
N PHE A 25 11.03 -66.82 13.01
CA PHE A 25 11.79 -65.68 13.58
C PHE A 25 13.16 -65.53 12.89
N LYS A 26 13.93 -66.62 12.64
CA LYS A 26 15.19 -66.54 11.88
C LYS A 26 14.99 -66.05 10.44
N LYS A 27 13.90 -66.46 9.76
CA LYS A 27 13.60 -66.02 8.39
C LYS A 27 13.22 -64.52 8.36
N VAL A 28 12.42 -64.08 9.31
CA VAL A 28 12.08 -62.65 9.46
C VAL A 28 13.32 -61.82 9.77
N LEU A 29 14.15 -62.25 10.72
CA LEU A 29 15.40 -61.54 11.04
C LEU A 29 16.38 -61.52 9.85
N LEU A 30 16.49 -62.63 9.08
CA LEU A 30 17.31 -62.68 7.87
C LEU A 30 16.75 -61.75 6.77
N SER A 31 15.39 -61.70 6.59
CA SER A 31 14.77 -60.79 5.64
C SER A 31 15.00 -59.34 6.02
N LEU A 32 14.89 -58.98 7.31
CA LEU A 32 15.21 -57.66 7.83
C LEU A 32 16.67 -57.28 7.62
N LEU A 33 17.59 -58.25 7.85
CA LEU A 33 19.02 -58.05 7.60
C LEU A 33 19.31 -57.82 6.10
N ILE A 34 18.70 -58.60 5.21
CA ILE A 34 18.84 -58.45 3.76
C ILE A 34 18.27 -57.09 3.32
N LEU A 35 17.08 -56.68 3.79
CA LEU A 35 16.52 -55.37 3.54
C LEU A 35 17.41 -54.25 4.07
N PHE A 36 17.99 -54.40 5.23
CA PHE A 36 18.94 -53.45 5.80
C PHE A 36 20.22 -53.34 4.94
N VAL A 37 20.78 -54.44 4.48
CA VAL A 37 21.96 -54.46 3.59
C VAL A 37 21.65 -53.84 2.23
N ILE A 38 20.47 -54.17 1.63
CA ILE A 38 20.04 -53.55 0.36
C ILE A 38 19.83 -52.05 0.56
N GLY A 39 19.19 -51.65 1.64
CA GLY A 39 18.96 -50.24 1.99
C GLY A 39 20.31 -49.48 2.18
N THR A 40 21.27 -50.10 2.85
CA THR A 40 22.61 -49.53 3.07
C THR A 40 23.40 -49.37 1.75
N VAL A 41 23.34 -50.39 0.89
CA VAL A 41 24.00 -50.34 -0.44
C VAL A 41 23.33 -49.30 -1.34
N ALA A 42 22.02 -49.32 -1.42
CA ALA A 42 21.27 -48.31 -2.19
C ALA A 42 21.56 -46.89 -1.67
N GLY A 43 21.51 -46.67 -0.35
CA GLY A 43 21.87 -45.42 0.31
C GLY A 43 23.30 -44.97 0.00
N GLY A 44 24.27 -45.91 0.05
CA GLY A 44 25.66 -45.63 -0.30
C GLY A 44 25.88 -45.23 -1.76
N VAL A 45 25.19 -45.89 -2.69
CA VAL A 45 25.24 -45.53 -4.12
C VAL A 45 24.62 -44.18 -4.34
N THR A 46 23.45 -43.92 -3.75
CA THR A 46 22.78 -42.60 -3.83
C THR A 46 23.67 -41.50 -3.26
N PHE A 47 24.27 -41.71 -2.09
CA PHE A 47 25.23 -40.78 -1.49
C PHE A 47 26.42 -40.51 -2.42
N ALA A 48 27.03 -41.55 -2.99
CA ALA A 48 28.18 -41.44 -3.90
C ALA A 48 27.83 -40.62 -5.16
N VAL A 49 26.60 -40.78 -5.71
CA VAL A 49 26.10 -40.00 -6.85
C VAL A 49 25.90 -38.55 -6.45
N LEU A 50 25.29 -38.27 -5.27
CA LEU A 50 25.02 -36.92 -4.80
C LEU A 50 26.29 -36.11 -4.48
N VAL A 51 27.41 -36.79 -4.12
CA VAL A 51 28.68 -36.12 -3.81
C VAL A 51 29.66 -36.13 -4.97
N SER A 52 29.38 -36.84 -6.08
CA SER A 52 30.35 -37.03 -7.20
C SER A 52 30.78 -35.73 -7.88
N ASP A 53 29.92 -34.72 -7.86
CA ASP A 53 30.17 -33.40 -8.42
C ASP A 53 30.40 -32.33 -7.34
N SER A 54 30.71 -32.70 -6.11
CA SER A 54 31.10 -31.77 -5.05
C SER A 54 32.37 -30.98 -5.46
N PRO A 55 32.41 -29.67 -5.21
CA PRO A 55 33.60 -28.87 -5.46
C PRO A 55 34.78 -29.36 -4.63
N SER A 56 36.01 -29.13 -5.11
CA SER A 56 37.23 -29.37 -4.33
C SER A 56 37.34 -28.35 -3.18
N LEU A 57 37.98 -28.80 -2.08
CA LEU A 57 38.37 -27.84 -1.02
C LEU A 57 39.47 -26.95 -1.58
N ASP A 58 39.10 -25.71 -1.89
CA ASP A 58 40.00 -24.67 -2.42
C ASP A 58 40.39 -23.76 -1.27
N GLU A 59 41.67 -23.81 -0.88
CA GLU A 59 42.23 -23.04 0.24
C GLU A 59 42.09 -21.51 0.00
N GLU A 60 42.29 -21.06 -1.24
CA GLU A 60 42.20 -19.66 -1.60
C GLU A 60 40.75 -19.14 -1.46
N LYS A 61 39.79 -19.95 -1.94
CA LYS A 61 38.36 -19.63 -1.77
C LYS A 61 37.90 -19.61 -0.31
N MET A 62 38.52 -20.42 0.53
CA MET A 62 38.18 -20.46 1.96
C MET A 62 38.84 -19.35 2.78
N LYS A 63 40.04 -18.91 2.38
CA LYS A 63 40.79 -17.86 3.09
C LYS A 63 40.51 -16.42 2.54
N THR A 64 40.20 -16.28 1.24
CA THR A 64 39.98 -14.98 0.59
C THR A 64 38.54 -14.89 0.11
N PRO A 65 37.67 -14.26 0.88
CA PRO A 65 36.30 -14.04 0.44
C PRO A 65 36.22 -13.05 -0.73
N TYR A 66 35.32 -13.30 -1.68
CA TYR A 66 35.12 -12.46 -2.84
C TYR A 66 34.18 -11.30 -2.51
N SER A 67 34.41 -10.13 -3.09
CA SER A 67 33.44 -9.02 -3.05
C SER A 67 32.27 -9.27 -4.00
N SER A 68 31.11 -8.77 -3.63
CA SER A 68 29.93 -8.78 -4.50
C SER A 68 29.69 -7.41 -5.09
N THR A 69 29.22 -7.39 -6.33
CA THR A 69 28.88 -6.16 -7.06
C THR A 69 27.36 -6.05 -7.18
N ILE A 70 26.83 -4.89 -6.87
CA ILE A 70 25.40 -4.56 -6.97
C ILE A 70 25.19 -3.64 -8.16
N TYR A 71 24.20 -3.98 -9.01
CA TYR A 71 23.84 -3.25 -10.23
C TYR A 71 22.44 -2.66 -10.10
N ASP A 72 22.23 -1.44 -10.65
CA ASP A 72 20.92 -0.81 -10.76
C ASP A 72 20.02 -1.49 -11.83
N LYS A 73 18.80 -0.98 -12.00
CA LYS A 73 17.85 -1.47 -13.01
C LYS A 73 18.37 -1.41 -14.45
N ASN A 74 19.39 -0.61 -14.73
CA ASN A 74 19.99 -0.45 -16.06
C ASN A 74 21.28 -1.26 -16.22
N GLY A 75 21.68 -2.04 -15.22
CA GLY A 75 22.89 -2.83 -15.21
C GLY A 75 24.16 -2.04 -14.93
N LYS A 76 24.05 -0.81 -14.41
CA LYS A 76 25.19 0.00 -13.96
C LYS A 76 25.54 -0.34 -12.53
N GLU A 77 26.83 -0.52 -12.25
CA GLU A 77 27.34 -0.73 -10.91
C GLU A 77 27.03 0.45 -9.97
N ILE A 78 26.51 0.14 -8.78
CA ILE A 78 26.14 1.13 -7.76
C ILE A 78 26.86 0.92 -6.44
N ALA A 79 27.29 -0.30 -6.15
CA ALA A 79 28.04 -0.62 -4.93
C ALA A 79 28.86 -1.89 -5.09
N GLU A 80 30.00 -1.95 -4.41
CA GLU A 80 30.80 -3.15 -4.18
C GLU A 80 30.84 -3.44 -2.69
N ILE A 81 30.54 -4.69 -2.29
CA ILE A 81 30.46 -5.09 -0.89
C ILE A 81 31.45 -6.21 -0.66
N GLY A 82 32.33 -6.05 0.33
CA GLY A 82 33.23 -7.12 0.81
C GLY A 82 34.72 -6.94 0.57
N SER A 83 35.18 -6.13 -0.39
CA SER A 83 36.59 -6.09 -0.78
C SER A 83 37.51 -5.27 0.11
N GLU A 84 37.05 -4.22 0.75
CA GLU A 84 37.96 -3.26 1.42
C GLU A 84 37.75 -3.08 2.93
N LYS A 85 36.82 -3.78 3.57
CA LYS A 85 36.39 -3.45 4.94
C LYS A 85 36.56 -4.64 5.91
N ARG A 86 37.67 -5.34 5.79
CA ARG A 86 37.99 -6.49 6.67
C ARG A 86 39.26 -6.22 7.47
N THR A 87 39.18 -6.55 8.72
CA THR A 87 40.36 -6.67 9.59
C THR A 87 40.50 -8.16 9.89
N TYR A 88 41.37 -8.85 9.16
CA TYR A 88 41.67 -10.26 9.43
C TYR A 88 42.35 -10.38 10.80
N VAL A 89 41.83 -11.27 11.63
CA VAL A 89 42.37 -11.52 12.98
C VAL A 89 42.71 -13.00 13.10
N SER A 90 43.99 -13.30 13.44
CA SER A 90 44.43 -14.65 13.73
C SER A 90 43.70 -15.21 14.96
N ILE A 91 43.37 -16.50 14.97
CA ILE A 91 42.70 -17.16 16.10
C ILE A 91 43.45 -16.96 17.43
N ASN A 92 44.81 -16.80 17.40
CA ASN A 92 45.62 -16.56 18.59
C ASN A 92 45.43 -15.15 19.17
N ASP A 93 44.90 -14.21 18.37
CA ASP A 93 44.62 -12.84 18.79
C ASP A 93 43.12 -12.65 19.16
N ILE A 94 42.27 -13.67 18.93
CA ILE A 94 40.88 -13.71 19.34
C ILE A 94 40.78 -14.26 20.78
N PRO A 95 40.34 -13.44 21.76
CA PRO A 95 40.30 -13.91 23.16
C PRO A 95 39.20 -14.97 23.35
N ASP A 96 39.34 -15.79 24.38
CA ASP A 96 38.42 -16.89 24.65
C ASP A 96 36.99 -16.42 24.91
N GLN A 97 36.78 -15.25 25.52
CA GLN A 97 35.45 -14.70 25.73
C GLN A 97 34.70 -14.43 24.41
N VAL A 98 35.40 -14.03 23.35
CA VAL A 98 34.82 -13.83 22.02
C VAL A 98 34.54 -15.19 21.38
N LYS A 99 35.54 -16.09 21.33
CA LYS A 99 35.34 -17.46 20.79
C LYS A 99 34.17 -18.15 21.47
N ASN A 100 34.11 -18.11 22.79
CA ASN A 100 33.08 -18.78 23.60
C ASN A 100 31.69 -18.19 23.38
N ALA A 101 31.53 -16.89 23.12
CA ALA A 101 30.24 -16.28 22.81
C ALA A 101 29.67 -16.79 21.49
N PHE A 102 30.51 -16.95 20.45
CA PHE A 102 30.08 -17.53 19.17
C PHE A 102 29.85 -19.04 19.30
N LEU A 103 30.74 -19.77 19.98
CA LEU A 103 30.55 -21.20 20.22
C LEU A 103 29.26 -21.47 20.97
N ALA A 104 28.97 -20.75 22.05
CA ALA A 104 27.75 -20.92 22.84
C ALA A 104 26.50 -20.74 21.98
N THR A 105 26.52 -19.76 21.04
CA THR A 105 25.38 -19.41 20.21
C THR A 105 25.21 -20.35 19.02
N GLU A 106 26.32 -20.65 18.33
CA GLU A 106 26.30 -21.31 17.03
C GLU A 106 26.59 -22.79 17.12
N ASP A 107 27.52 -23.22 18.00
CA ASP A 107 27.96 -24.61 18.07
C ASP A 107 28.70 -24.94 19.38
N ALA A 108 27.96 -25.04 20.48
CA ALA A 108 28.55 -25.22 21.82
C ALA A 108 29.42 -26.47 21.99
N ARG A 109 29.30 -27.45 21.10
CA ARG A 109 30.10 -28.69 21.09
C ARG A 109 31.03 -28.80 19.91
N PHE A 110 31.42 -27.64 19.34
CA PHE A 110 32.27 -27.54 18.15
C PHE A 110 33.53 -28.42 18.24
N TYR A 111 34.20 -28.42 19.39
CA TYR A 111 35.42 -29.23 19.62
C TYR A 111 35.16 -30.73 19.83
N ASP A 112 33.92 -31.14 20.08
CA ASP A 112 33.56 -32.53 20.41
C ASP A 112 33.16 -33.38 19.21
N HIS A 113 32.81 -32.74 18.07
CA HIS A 113 32.36 -33.44 16.88
C HIS A 113 33.35 -33.27 15.70
N HIS A 114 33.14 -34.02 14.60
CA HIS A 114 33.94 -33.98 13.38
C HIS A 114 33.11 -33.53 12.17
N GLY A 115 32.81 -32.22 12.09
CA GLY A 115 32.12 -31.59 10.97
C GLY A 115 30.58 -31.62 11.08
N ILE A 116 29.98 -32.61 11.70
CA ILE A 116 28.55 -32.72 11.97
C ILE A 116 28.32 -33.08 13.44
N ASP A 117 27.24 -32.61 14.00
CA ASP A 117 26.79 -32.94 15.36
C ASP A 117 25.46 -33.68 15.34
N PRO A 118 25.46 -35.02 15.42
CA PRO A 118 24.26 -35.85 15.42
C PRO A 118 23.31 -35.55 16.59
N ILE A 119 23.82 -35.15 17.74
CA ILE A 119 23.02 -34.84 18.94
C ILE A 119 22.26 -33.52 18.72
N ARG A 120 22.94 -32.51 18.18
CA ARG A 120 22.33 -31.22 17.82
C ARG A 120 21.26 -31.37 16.72
N ILE A 121 21.54 -32.20 15.69
CA ILE A 121 20.55 -32.53 14.65
C ILE A 121 19.31 -33.19 15.27
N GLY A 122 19.51 -34.14 16.21
CA GLY A 122 18.39 -34.77 16.92
C GLY A 122 17.59 -33.79 17.80
N GLY A 123 18.29 -32.89 18.50
CA GLY A 123 17.68 -31.84 19.31
C GLY A 123 16.86 -30.87 18.45
N ALA A 124 17.44 -30.36 17.36
CA ALA A 124 16.78 -29.47 16.42
C ALA A 124 15.52 -30.12 15.78
N LEU A 125 15.57 -31.41 15.46
CA LEU A 125 14.42 -32.16 14.96
C LEU A 125 13.27 -32.16 15.96
N VAL A 126 13.56 -32.42 17.24
CA VAL A 126 12.56 -32.43 18.34
C VAL A 126 12.01 -31.01 18.53
N ALA A 127 12.87 -29.98 18.59
CA ALA A 127 12.47 -28.60 18.76
C ALA A 127 11.57 -28.10 17.62
N ASN A 128 11.88 -28.46 16.37
CA ASN A 128 11.08 -28.10 15.20
C ASN A 128 9.72 -28.84 15.13
N VAL A 129 9.63 -30.03 15.69
CA VAL A 129 8.35 -30.76 15.79
C VAL A 129 7.47 -30.20 16.91
N THR A 130 8.04 -29.74 18.02
CA THR A 130 7.30 -29.27 19.19
C THR A 130 7.06 -27.75 19.18
N GLY A 131 7.98 -26.96 18.60
CA GLY A 131 7.97 -25.50 18.59
C GLY A 131 7.68 -24.87 17.21
N GLY A 132 7.46 -25.68 16.16
CA GLY A 132 7.25 -25.20 14.78
C GLY A 132 8.53 -25.22 13.94
N PHE A 133 8.35 -25.22 12.61
CA PHE A 133 9.46 -25.28 11.65
C PHE A 133 10.37 -24.04 11.79
N GLY A 134 11.65 -24.24 12.05
CA GLY A 134 12.63 -23.14 12.24
C GLY A 134 12.93 -22.78 13.69
N ALA A 135 12.35 -23.48 14.67
CA ALA A 135 12.56 -23.20 16.10
C ALA A 135 14.03 -23.34 16.55
N GLU A 136 14.81 -24.27 15.96
CA GLU A 136 16.23 -24.44 16.26
C GLU A 136 17.01 -24.90 15.02
N GLY A 137 18.21 -24.33 14.81
CA GLY A 137 19.13 -24.68 13.72
C GLY A 137 20.07 -25.83 14.10
N GLY A 138 20.14 -26.85 13.24
CA GLY A 138 20.99 -28.03 13.46
C GLY A 138 22.34 -28.02 12.74
N SER A 139 22.74 -26.93 12.08
CA SER A 139 24.03 -26.85 11.34
C SER A 139 25.18 -26.48 12.26
N THR A 140 26.37 -27.09 12.04
CA THR A 140 27.60 -26.78 12.77
C THR A 140 28.34 -25.58 12.15
N ILE A 141 29.28 -24.99 12.89
CA ILE A 141 30.22 -23.95 12.38
C ILE A 141 30.95 -24.48 11.14
N THR A 142 31.43 -25.69 11.13
CA THR A 142 32.12 -26.31 9.97
C THR A 142 31.19 -26.36 8.75
N GLN A 143 29.92 -26.74 8.94
CA GLN A 143 28.92 -26.72 7.86
C GLN A 143 28.64 -25.31 7.34
N GLN A 144 28.64 -24.31 8.21
CA GLN A 144 28.48 -22.93 7.81
C GLN A 144 29.66 -22.41 6.97
N VAL A 145 30.91 -22.75 7.37
CA VAL A 145 32.12 -22.41 6.59
C VAL A 145 32.03 -23.01 5.19
N VAL A 146 31.77 -24.33 5.10
CA VAL A 146 31.64 -25.04 3.82
C VAL A 146 30.53 -24.49 2.96
N LYS A 147 29.34 -24.28 3.56
CA LYS A 147 28.19 -23.72 2.85
C LYS A 147 28.51 -22.36 2.22
N ASN A 148 29.13 -21.50 3.00
CA ASN A 148 29.37 -20.11 2.60
C ASN A 148 30.63 -19.94 1.72
N SER A 149 31.47 -20.97 1.56
CA SER A 149 32.71 -20.89 0.79
C SER A 149 32.72 -21.68 -0.50
N LEU A 150 31.97 -22.80 -0.57
CA LEU A 150 32.19 -23.82 -1.60
C LEU A 150 30.92 -24.32 -2.28
N LEU A 151 29.72 -24.07 -1.72
CA LEU A 151 28.49 -24.65 -2.22
C LEU A 151 27.54 -23.62 -2.81
N SER A 152 26.79 -24.05 -3.84
CA SER A 152 25.67 -23.27 -4.33
C SER A 152 24.56 -23.16 -3.26
N HIS A 153 23.75 -22.11 -3.35
CA HIS A 153 22.81 -21.77 -2.27
C HIS A 153 21.40 -22.33 -2.45
N GLU A 154 21.22 -23.21 -3.44
CA GLU A 154 19.95 -23.91 -3.62
C GLU A 154 19.61 -24.74 -2.38
N LYS A 155 18.40 -24.60 -1.84
CA LYS A 155 17.91 -25.39 -0.70
C LYS A 155 17.50 -26.80 -1.14
N THR A 156 18.46 -27.58 -1.69
CA THR A 156 18.22 -28.92 -2.19
C THR A 156 18.81 -29.98 -1.22
N LEU A 157 18.24 -31.18 -1.26
CA LEU A 157 18.76 -32.30 -0.51
C LEU A 157 20.20 -32.64 -0.97
N LYS A 158 20.47 -32.52 -2.30
CA LYS A 158 21.81 -32.74 -2.87
C LYS A 158 22.82 -31.81 -2.21
N ARG A 159 22.55 -30.50 -2.18
CA ARG A 159 23.46 -29.55 -1.52
C ARG A 159 23.68 -29.88 -0.04
N LYS A 160 22.63 -30.26 0.71
CA LYS A 160 22.80 -30.61 2.13
C LYS A 160 23.66 -31.85 2.33
N VAL A 161 23.60 -32.85 1.42
CA VAL A 161 24.48 -34.02 1.43
C VAL A 161 25.92 -33.63 1.08
N GLN A 162 26.12 -32.74 0.11
CA GLN A 162 27.45 -32.20 -0.25
C GLN A 162 28.06 -31.40 0.92
N GLU A 163 27.25 -30.57 1.59
CA GLU A 163 27.67 -29.81 2.79
C GLU A 163 28.19 -30.74 3.90
N VAL A 164 27.45 -31.82 4.21
CA VAL A 164 27.89 -32.83 5.18
C VAL A 164 29.20 -33.46 4.74
N TRP A 165 29.33 -33.88 3.47
CA TRP A 165 30.52 -34.51 2.94
C TRP A 165 31.75 -33.59 2.99
N LEU A 166 31.64 -32.38 2.53
CA LEU A 166 32.72 -31.40 2.54
C LEU A 166 33.09 -30.97 3.95
N SER A 167 32.14 -30.88 4.88
CA SER A 167 32.42 -30.60 6.29
C SER A 167 33.29 -31.70 6.92
N LEU A 168 33.04 -32.98 6.61
CA LEU A 168 33.88 -34.08 7.06
C LEU A 168 35.26 -34.06 6.40
N GLN A 169 35.40 -33.56 5.18
CA GLN A 169 36.69 -33.37 4.51
C GLN A 169 37.45 -32.19 5.10
N LEU A 170 36.78 -31.05 5.37
CA LEU A 170 37.36 -29.85 5.94
C LEU A 170 38.00 -30.18 7.30
N GLU A 171 37.31 -30.89 8.17
CA GLU A 171 37.80 -31.33 9.49
C GLU A 171 38.98 -32.34 9.43
N ARG A 172 39.23 -32.93 8.25
CA ARG A 172 40.43 -33.77 8.04
C ARG A 172 41.64 -32.99 7.58
N GLN A 173 41.43 -31.81 7.00
CA GLN A 173 42.51 -31.01 6.42
C GLN A 173 42.92 -29.85 7.34
N TYR A 174 41.98 -29.30 8.13
CA TYR A 174 42.17 -28.16 8.99
C TYR A 174 41.83 -28.46 10.43
N SER A 175 42.58 -27.89 11.36
CA SER A 175 42.30 -27.96 12.79
C SER A 175 40.99 -27.21 13.13
N LYS A 176 40.43 -27.49 14.28
CA LYS A 176 39.26 -26.79 14.81
C LYS A 176 39.50 -25.27 14.90
N ASP A 177 40.69 -24.89 15.33
CA ASP A 177 41.05 -23.45 15.47
C ASP A 177 41.13 -22.76 14.11
N GLU A 178 41.67 -23.39 13.07
CA GLU A 178 41.68 -22.87 11.71
C GLU A 178 40.25 -22.71 11.14
N ILE A 179 39.38 -23.70 11.40
CA ILE A 179 37.96 -23.62 10.96
C ILE A 179 37.21 -22.51 11.69
N LEU A 180 37.45 -22.34 13.00
CA LEU A 180 36.85 -21.24 13.77
C LEU A 180 37.39 -19.87 13.31
N GLU A 181 38.69 -19.79 12.99
CA GLU A 181 39.31 -18.61 12.40
C GLU A 181 38.65 -18.21 11.08
N MET A 182 38.48 -19.18 10.16
CA MET A 182 37.77 -18.98 8.89
C MET A 182 36.35 -18.46 9.14
N TYR A 183 35.63 -19.03 10.09
CA TYR A 183 34.28 -18.64 10.45
C TYR A 183 34.24 -17.21 10.97
N LEU A 184 35.03 -16.87 12.01
CA LEU A 184 35.00 -15.56 12.68
C LEU A 184 35.44 -14.41 11.80
N ASN A 185 36.27 -14.65 10.78
CA ASN A 185 36.72 -13.64 9.82
C ASN A 185 35.75 -13.45 8.65
N ARG A 186 34.67 -14.27 8.54
CA ARG A 186 33.69 -14.22 7.42
C ARG A 186 32.30 -13.75 7.80
N ILE A 187 31.99 -13.77 9.08
CA ILE A 187 30.62 -13.47 9.54
C ILE A 187 30.22 -12.05 9.14
N TYR A 188 28.98 -11.92 8.61
CA TYR A 188 28.35 -10.64 8.29
C TYR A 188 27.68 -10.03 9.52
N PHE A 189 28.02 -8.77 9.84
CA PHE A 189 27.44 -7.97 10.92
C PHE A 189 26.69 -6.73 10.42
N SER A 190 27.17 -6.13 9.35
CA SER A 190 26.56 -4.98 8.70
C SER A 190 27.14 -4.84 7.27
N PRO A 191 26.55 -4.02 6.40
CA PRO A 191 27.11 -3.74 5.07
C PRO A 191 28.58 -3.31 5.07
N ARG A 192 29.11 -2.90 6.24
CA ARG A 192 30.48 -2.40 6.41
C ARG A 192 31.35 -3.27 7.31
N ALA A 193 30.78 -4.27 7.95
CA ALA A 193 31.52 -5.11 8.91
C ALA A 193 31.37 -6.58 8.59
N TYR A 194 32.39 -7.12 7.97
CA TYR A 194 32.62 -8.54 7.78
C TYR A 194 33.77 -8.98 8.66
N GLY A 195 33.54 -10.06 9.41
CA GLY A 195 34.47 -10.57 10.41
C GLY A 195 34.39 -9.82 11.75
N VAL A 196 34.74 -10.57 12.81
CA VAL A 196 34.61 -10.10 14.20
C VAL A 196 35.52 -8.90 14.50
N GLY A 197 36.72 -8.85 13.88
CA GLY A 197 37.65 -7.71 14.05
C GLY A 197 37.06 -6.41 13.54
N LYS A 198 36.48 -6.42 12.33
CA LYS A 198 35.84 -5.21 11.79
C LYS A 198 34.57 -4.82 12.54
N ALA A 199 33.80 -5.80 12.98
CA ALA A 199 32.60 -5.56 13.78
C ALA A 199 32.94 -4.89 15.14
N ALA A 200 33.99 -5.34 15.81
CA ALA A 200 34.48 -4.74 17.05
C ALA A 200 34.89 -3.28 16.86
N GLU A 201 35.63 -2.99 15.78
CA GLU A 201 35.99 -1.61 15.40
C GLU A 201 34.79 -0.73 15.05
N GLU A 202 33.83 -1.30 14.31
CA GLU A 202 32.66 -0.55 13.85
C GLU A 202 31.70 -0.18 14.99
N PHE A 203 31.36 -1.14 15.83
CA PHE A 203 30.33 -0.95 16.86
C PHE A 203 30.90 -0.42 18.19
N PHE A 204 32.14 -0.80 18.53
CA PHE A 204 32.73 -0.47 19.82
C PHE A 204 34.03 0.39 19.72
N GLY A 205 34.52 0.62 18.50
CA GLY A 205 35.81 1.33 18.32
C GLY A 205 37.01 0.52 18.80
N VAL A 206 36.86 -0.76 19.06
CA VAL A 206 37.87 -1.70 19.57
C VAL A 206 38.65 -2.30 18.41
N THR A 207 39.96 -2.04 18.35
CA THR A 207 40.85 -2.60 17.31
C THR A 207 41.65 -3.82 17.79
N ASP A 208 41.89 -4.01 19.09
CA ASP A 208 42.40 -5.24 19.67
C ASP A 208 41.24 -5.99 20.36
N LEU A 209 40.90 -7.16 19.86
CA LEU A 209 39.77 -7.94 20.39
C LEU A 209 39.94 -8.34 21.88
N LYS A 210 41.16 -8.26 22.41
CA LYS A 210 41.46 -8.49 23.84
C LYS A 210 40.81 -7.43 24.75
N ASP A 211 40.50 -6.27 24.22
CA ASP A 211 39.84 -5.17 24.95
C ASP A 211 38.29 -5.29 24.97
N LEU A 212 37.69 -6.24 24.21
CA LEU A 212 36.27 -6.49 24.26
C LEU A 212 35.86 -7.10 25.60
N THR A 213 34.78 -6.59 26.18
CA THR A 213 34.15 -7.18 27.38
C THR A 213 33.28 -8.39 27.04
N VAL A 214 32.87 -9.17 28.05
CA VAL A 214 32.02 -10.36 27.86
C VAL A 214 30.67 -9.96 27.27
N GLU A 215 30.08 -8.85 27.76
CA GLU A 215 28.81 -8.33 27.26
C GLU A 215 28.89 -7.82 25.80
N GLN A 216 30.01 -7.20 25.40
CA GLN A 216 30.26 -6.78 24.03
C GLN A 216 30.46 -7.97 23.10
N ALA A 217 31.23 -8.98 23.53
CA ALA A 217 31.39 -10.24 22.81
C ALA A 217 30.02 -10.94 22.59
N ALA A 218 29.14 -10.92 23.61
CA ALA A 218 27.81 -11.49 23.53
C ALA A 218 26.89 -10.69 22.58
N VAL A 219 27.02 -9.36 22.50
CA VAL A 219 26.33 -8.54 21.48
C VAL A 219 26.75 -9.00 20.09
N LEU A 220 28.05 -9.04 19.81
CA LEU A 220 28.57 -9.45 18.51
C LEU A 220 28.12 -10.87 18.13
N ALA A 221 28.21 -11.83 19.04
CA ALA A 221 27.78 -13.20 18.79
C ALA A 221 26.24 -13.34 18.58
N GLY A 222 25.49 -12.39 19.07
CA GLY A 222 24.04 -12.33 18.87
C GLY A 222 23.58 -11.80 17.52
N MET A 223 24.38 -10.94 16.88
CA MET A 223 23.99 -10.20 15.66
C MET A 223 23.83 -11.08 14.40
N PRO A 224 24.64 -12.10 14.10
CA PRO A 224 24.63 -12.81 12.82
C PRO A 224 23.28 -13.48 12.47
N GLN A 225 22.48 -13.81 13.46
CA GLN A 225 21.14 -14.39 13.24
C GLN A 225 20.22 -13.42 12.47
N SER A 226 20.26 -12.13 12.80
CA SER A 226 19.50 -11.08 12.12
C SER A 226 20.20 -9.73 12.35
N PRO A 227 21.23 -9.38 11.56
CA PRO A 227 22.13 -8.26 11.84
C PRO A 227 21.40 -6.90 11.97
N ASN A 228 20.44 -6.63 11.09
CA ASN A 228 19.67 -5.38 11.17
C ASN A 228 18.78 -5.31 12.42
N ASN A 229 18.13 -6.43 12.79
CA ASN A 229 17.25 -6.46 13.96
C ASN A 229 18.01 -6.41 15.28
N TYR A 230 19.23 -6.95 15.32
CA TYR A 230 20.07 -7.01 16.53
C TYR A 230 21.23 -6.01 16.52
N ASN A 231 21.20 -5.04 15.60
CA ASN A 231 22.16 -3.95 15.60
C ASN A 231 21.99 -3.10 16.87
N PRO A 232 23.03 -2.98 17.74
CA PRO A 232 22.87 -2.33 19.03
C PRO A 232 22.70 -0.80 18.95
N ILE A 233 23.11 -0.19 17.84
CA ILE A 233 22.92 1.25 17.57
C ILE A 233 21.51 1.51 17.05
N LYS A 234 21.01 0.65 16.12
CA LYS A 234 19.69 0.78 15.52
C LYS A 234 18.54 0.36 16.46
N ASN A 235 18.71 -0.76 17.14
CA ASN A 235 17.66 -1.45 17.89
C ASN A 235 18.17 -1.91 19.27
N PRO A 236 18.55 -1.00 20.17
CA PRO A 236 19.20 -1.34 21.45
C PRO A 236 18.37 -2.32 22.29
N GLU A 237 17.03 -2.18 22.33
CA GLU A 237 16.18 -3.07 23.13
C GLU A 237 16.20 -4.52 22.59
N ARG A 238 16.18 -4.70 21.27
CA ARG A 238 16.27 -6.04 20.65
C ARG A 238 17.67 -6.62 20.78
N ALA A 239 18.70 -5.79 20.63
CA ALA A 239 20.09 -6.17 20.83
C ALA A 239 20.31 -6.61 22.30
N GLU A 240 19.73 -5.92 23.29
CA GLU A 240 19.80 -6.29 24.68
C GLU A 240 19.15 -7.65 24.96
N GLN A 241 17.94 -7.85 24.44
CA GLN A 241 17.24 -9.13 24.57
C GLN A 241 18.06 -10.27 23.97
N ARG A 242 18.63 -10.07 22.78
CA ARG A 242 19.46 -11.08 22.10
C ARG A 242 20.78 -11.32 22.81
N ARG A 243 21.48 -10.29 23.27
CA ARG A 243 22.67 -10.38 24.13
C ARG A 243 22.39 -11.24 25.36
N ASN A 244 21.28 -10.98 26.03
CA ASN A 244 20.91 -11.71 27.25
C ASN A 244 20.65 -13.21 26.97
N VAL A 245 20.13 -13.56 25.78
CA VAL A 245 20.05 -14.96 25.32
C VAL A 245 21.44 -15.56 25.14
N VAL A 246 22.37 -14.86 24.47
CA VAL A 246 23.75 -15.32 24.30
C VAL A 246 24.46 -15.52 25.64
N LEU A 247 24.37 -14.54 26.54
CA LEU A 247 24.94 -14.67 27.90
C LEU A 247 24.37 -15.88 28.65
N GLY A 248 23.05 -16.14 28.51
CA GLY A 248 22.42 -17.31 29.09
C GLY A 248 22.93 -18.61 28.49
N LEU A 249 23.21 -18.69 27.19
CA LEU A 249 23.82 -19.84 26.54
C LEU A 249 25.28 -20.04 27.00
N MET A 250 26.07 -18.95 27.16
CA MET A 250 27.41 -18.98 27.67
C MET A 250 27.46 -19.56 29.11
N GLU A 251 26.54 -19.14 29.95
CA GLU A 251 26.40 -19.64 31.34
C GLU A 251 25.96 -21.13 31.33
N GLN A 252 24.94 -21.46 30.55
CA GLN A 252 24.42 -22.83 30.42
C GLN A 252 25.48 -23.83 29.97
N HIS A 253 26.36 -23.41 29.07
CA HIS A 253 27.45 -24.26 28.55
C HIS A 253 28.74 -24.19 29.36
N GLY A 254 28.77 -23.42 30.47
CA GLY A 254 29.90 -23.30 31.37
C GLY A 254 31.04 -22.45 30.85
N PHE A 255 30.82 -21.63 29.82
CA PHE A 255 31.83 -20.71 29.29
C PHE A 255 32.03 -19.48 30.19
N ILE A 256 31.01 -19.10 30.96
CA ILE A 256 31.10 -18.08 31.99
C ILE A 256 30.41 -18.55 33.27
N SER A 257 30.85 -18.04 34.41
CA SER A 257 30.22 -18.30 35.69
C SER A 257 28.88 -17.52 35.84
N LYS A 258 28.04 -17.98 36.77
CA LYS A 258 26.80 -17.23 37.12
C LYS A 258 27.08 -15.79 37.53
N ALA A 259 28.18 -15.54 38.24
CA ALA A 259 28.56 -14.18 38.66
C ALA A 259 28.92 -13.27 37.47
N GLU A 260 29.66 -13.83 36.50
CA GLU A 260 29.97 -13.11 35.23
C GLU A 260 28.72 -12.86 34.41
N TYR A 261 27.80 -13.86 34.30
CA TYR A 261 26.51 -13.67 33.65
C TYR A 261 25.72 -12.52 34.26
N ASP A 262 25.55 -12.52 35.60
CA ASP A 262 24.75 -11.48 36.30
C ASP A 262 25.40 -10.09 36.15
N LYS A 263 26.73 -10.02 36.18
CA LYS A 263 27.48 -8.78 35.94
C LYS A 263 27.29 -8.29 34.52
N ALA A 264 27.55 -9.13 33.51
CA ALA A 264 27.44 -8.76 32.09
C ALA A 264 26.02 -8.36 31.69
N LYS A 265 25.02 -9.06 32.26
CA LYS A 265 23.61 -8.74 32.04
C LYS A 265 23.18 -7.39 32.64
N SER A 266 23.81 -6.95 33.73
CA SER A 266 23.51 -5.65 34.37
C SER A 266 24.05 -4.45 33.63
N VAL A 267 24.99 -4.63 32.69
CA VAL A 267 25.55 -3.57 31.86
C VAL A 267 24.57 -3.18 30.77
N ALA A 268 24.37 -1.87 30.54
CA ALA A 268 23.52 -1.41 29.45
C ALA A 268 24.12 -1.84 28.11
N VAL A 269 23.28 -2.28 27.16
CA VAL A 269 23.72 -2.71 25.82
C VAL A 269 24.40 -1.60 25.03
N THR A 270 24.09 -0.35 25.38
CA THR A 270 24.67 0.86 24.77
C THR A 270 26.01 1.25 25.37
N GLU A 271 26.43 0.58 26.44
CA GLU A 271 27.71 0.88 27.08
C GLU A 271 28.90 0.54 26.18
N GLY A 272 29.77 1.51 25.95
CA GLY A 272 30.97 1.36 25.10
C GLY A 272 30.70 1.36 23.61
N LEU A 273 29.48 1.59 23.13
CA LEU A 273 29.21 1.78 21.71
C LEU A 273 29.85 3.08 21.20
N VAL A 274 30.29 3.08 19.94
CA VAL A 274 30.67 4.32 19.26
C VAL A 274 29.46 5.27 19.21
N SER A 275 29.71 6.58 19.22
CA SER A 275 28.60 7.53 19.10
C SER A 275 27.88 7.39 17.74
N GLU A 276 26.57 7.66 17.73
CA GLU A 276 25.78 7.64 16.49
C GLU A 276 26.38 8.54 15.41
N GLU A 277 26.95 9.71 15.81
CA GLU A 277 27.66 10.61 14.90
C GLU A 277 28.96 9.98 14.32
N THR A 278 29.72 9.25 15.11
CA THR A 278 30.93 8.54 14.64
C THR A 278 30.56 7.39 13.71
N TYR A 279 29.50 6.65 14.06
CA TYR A 279 28.95 5.59 13.23
C TYR A 279 28.43 6.16 11.90
N ALA A 280 27.82 7.33 11.92
CA ALA A 280 27.33 8.08 10.76
C ALA A 280 28.43 8.61 9.85
N LYS A 281 29.44 9.30 10.40
CA LYS A 281 30.55 9.90 9.61
C LYS A 281 31.34 8.90 8.79
N LYS A 282 31.48 7.68 9.26
CA LYS A 282 32.10 6.58 8.50
C LYS A 282 31.28 6.14 7.29
N THR A 283 30.10 6.74 7.06
CA THR A 283 29.04 6.27 6.18
C THR A 283 28.80 7.15 4.96
N GLU A 284 29.32 8.38 4.92
CA GLU A 284 29.12 9.34 3.82
C GLU A 284 29.65 8.85 2.45
N GLU A 285 30.37 7.74 2.42
CA GLU A 285 30.90 7.14 1.19
C GLU A 285 29.94 6.18 0.46
N ASN A 286 28.82 5.77 1.07
CA ASN A 286 27.91 4.81 0.44
C ASN A 286 26.62 5.50 -0.06
N LYS A 287 26.66 5.90 -1.33
CA LYS A 287 25.47 6.31 -2.06
C LYS A 287 24.43 5.17 -2.05
N TYR A 288 23.16 5.51 -1.90
CA TYR A 288 22.04 4.56 -1.89
C TYR A 288 22.04 3.54 -0.72
N SER A 289 22.64 3.88 0.40
CA SER A 289 22.84 2.94 1.51
C SER A 289 21.55 2.25 2.01
N ALA A 290 20.44 2.99 2.11
CA ALA A 290 19.16 2.44 2.54
C ALA A 290 18.62 1.36 1.59
N PHE A 291 18.80 1.55 0.29
CA PHE A 291 18.41 0.56 -0.71
C PHE A 291 19.37 -0.64 -0.69
N VAL A 292 20.68 -0.40 -0.62
CA VAL A 292 21.70 -1.46 -0.52
C VAL A 292 21.48 -2.36 0.71
N GLU A 293 21.09 -1.78 1.85
CA GLU A 293 20.74 -2.56 3.04
C GLU A 293 19.54 -3.48 2.81
N GLN A 294 18.50 -2.99 2.10
CA GLN A 294 17.36 -3.82 1.72
C GLN A 294 17.79 -4.95 0.78
N VAL A 295 18.68 -4.68 -0.18
CA VAL A 295 19.25 -5.70 -1.08
C VAL A 295 19.97 -6.80 -0.30
N VAL A 296 20.85 -6.43 0.64
CA VAL A 296 21.58 -7.40 1.45
C VAL A 296 20.66 -8.29 2.30
N GLU A 297 19.63 -7.68 2.92
CA GLU A 297 18.65 -8.43 3.71
C GLU A 297 17.82 -9.39 2.83
N GLU A 298 17.40 -8.92 1.66
CA GLU A 298 16.60 -9.71 0.72
C GLU A 298 17.41 -10.88 0.15
N VAL A 299 18.65 -10.66 -0.29
CA VAL A 299 19.54 -11.74 -0.78
C VAL A 299 19.78 -12.76 0.32
N LYS A 300 20.06 -12.31 1.54
CA LYS A 300 20.25 -13.22 2.68
C LYS A 300 19.01 -14.04 3.00
N SER A 301 17.81 -13.41 3.01
CA SER A 301 16.57 -14.08 3.39
C SER A 301 16.06 -15.04 2.31
N LYS A 302 16.09 -14.62 1.04
CA LYS A 302 15.54 -15.37 -0.09
C LYS A 302 16.55 -16.38 -0.69
N ALA A 303 17.78 -15.96 -0.94
CA ALA A 303 18.82 -16.83 -1.50
C ALA A 303 19.60 -17.59 -0.42
N GLY A 304 19.63 -17.10 0.81
CA GLY A 304 20.38 -17.73 1.92
C GLY A 304 21.89 -17.59 1.80
N VAL A 305 22.35 -16.56 1.06
CA VAL A 305 23.76 -16.29 0.74
C VAL A 305 24.26 -15.04 1.42
N ASP A 306 25.57 -14.92 1.51
CA ASP A 306 26.23 -13.79 2.15
C ASP A 306 26.84 -12.87 1.08
N VAL A 307 26.24 -11.68 0.94
CA VAL A 307 26.65 -10.70 -0.07
C VAL A 307 28.13 -10.28 0.08
N GLY A 308 28.68 -10.34 1.30
CA GLY A 308 30.04 -9.87 1.51
C GLY A 308 31.12 -10.91 1.32
N THR A 309 30.76 -12.19 1.14
CA THR A 309 31.75 -13.27 1.08
C THR A 309 31.64 -14.11 -0.17
N ASP A 310 30.49 -14.11 -0.85
CA ASP A 310 30.21 -15.13 -1.86
C ASP A 310 30.48 -14.67 -3.29
N GLY A 311 30.88 -13.39 -3.49
CA GLY A 311 31.33 -12.88 -4.77
C GLY A 311 30.21 -12.83 -5.81
N LEU A 312 29.10 -12.22 -5.44
CA LEU A 312 27.88 -12.22 -6.22
C LEU A 312 27.80 -11.04 -7.17
N LYS A 313 27.13 -11.22 -8.31
CA LYS A 313 26.60 -10.10 -9.10
C LYS A 313 25.10 -10.01 -8.82
N ILE A 314 24.68 -8.92 -8.22
CA ILE A 314 23.31 -8.73 -7.74
C ILE A 314 22.63 -7.69 -8.62
N HIS A 315 21.63 -8.13 -9.38
CA HIS A 315 20.82 -7.27 -10.22
C HIS A 315 19.62 -6.77 -9.45
N THR A 316 19.48 -5.44 -9.36
CA THR A 316 18.47 -4.80 -8.52
C THR A 316 17.47 -3.99 -9.33
N THR A 317 16.43 -3.57 -8.65
CA THR A 317 15.33 -2.76 -9.19
C THR A 317 15.53 -1.26 -8.98
N LEU A 318 16.67 -0.84 -8.39
CA LEU A 318 16.97 0.55 -8.07
C LEU A 318 16.83 1.48 -9.27
N ASP A 319 16.05 2.54 -9.10
CA ASP A 319 16.08 3.71 -9.96
C ASP A 319 16.99 4.78 -9.34
N PRO A 320 18.22 4.99 -9.86
CA PRO A 320 19.17 5.93 -9.25
C PRO A 320 18.68 7.38 -9.26
N ASP A 321 17.86 7.78 -10.25
CA ASP A 321 17.30 9.13 -10.34
C ASP A 321 16.22 9.35 -9.29
N ALA A 322 15.26 8.42 -9.21
CA ALA A 322 14.23 8.45 -8.19
C ALA A 322 14.81 8.41 -6.75
N GLN A 323 15.83 7.58 -6.53
CA GLN A 323 16.49 7.47 -5.22
C GLN A 323 17.22 8.76 -4.85
N SER A 324 18.02 9.31 -5.77
CA SER A 324 18.73 10.57 -5.53
C SER A 324 17.76 11.72 -5.25
N TYR A 325 16.68 11.82 -6.03
CA TYR A 325 15.65 12.84 -5.81
C TYR A 325 14.98 12.69 -4.44
N MET A 326 14.68 11.46 -4.03
CA MET A 326 14.07 11.17 -2.72
C MET A 326 15.01 11.56 -1.58
N GLU A 327 16.32 11.27 -1.67
CA GLU A 327 17.32 11.65 -0.69
C GLU A 327 17.45 13.18 -0.59
N ASP A 328 17.51 13.88 -1.72
CA ASP A 328 17.55 15.35 -1.79
C ASP A 328 16.27 15.98 -1.21
N MET A 329 15.10 15.38 -1.46
CA MET A 329 13.83 15.83 -0.90
C MET A 329 13.79 15.68 0.63
N LEU A 330 14.36 14.60 1.18
CA LEU A 330 14.37 14.33 2.61
C LEU A 330 15.38 15.20 3.37
N ASN A 331 16.56 15.46 2.78
CA ASN A 331 17.68 16.10 3.44
C ASN A 331 17.86 17.58 3.06
N GLY A 332 17.25 18.02 1.95
CA GLY A 332 17.26 19.41 1.48
C GLY A 332 16.11 20.24 2.05
N ASP A 333 15.97 21.47 1.53
CA ASP A 333 15.02 22.49 2.00
C ASP A 333 13.67 22.46 1.27
N SER A 334 13.44 21.51 0.35
CA SER A 334 12.20 21.45 -0.46
C SER A 334 10.94 21.14 0.38
N LEU A 335 11.12 20.50 1.52
CA LEU A 335 10.10 20.22 2.52
C LEU A 335 10.48 20.84 3.86
N SER A 336 9.57 21.63 4.43
CA SER A 336 9.81 22.33 5.70
C SER A 336 9.62 21.38 6.90
N PHE A 337 10.52 20.44 7.07
CA PHE A 337 10.54 19.58 8.26
C PHE A 337 11.03 20.38 9.46
N THR A 338 10.39 20.21 10.60
CA THR A 338 10.90 20.75 11.87
C THR A 338 11.90 19.79 12.51
N GLU A 339 12.66 20.28 13.48
CA GLU A 339 13.62 19.50 14.24
C GLU A 339 12.94 18.27 14.89
N GLY A 340 13.62 17.12 14.88
CA GLY A 340 13.12 15.86 15.42
C GLY A 340 12.13 15.12 14.53
N MET A 341 11.60 15.74 13.46
CA MET A 341 10.73 15.04 12.52
C MET A 341 11.51 14.09 11.63
N GLN A 342 10.89 12.94 11.37
CA GLN A 342 11.37 11.91 10.47
C GLN A 342 10.30 11.56 9.42
N ALA A 343 10.73 10.89 8.36
CA ALA A 343 9.86 10.36 7.34
C ALA A 343 10.37 8.99 6.87
N GLY A 344 9.47 8.07 6.56
CA GLY A 344 9.77 6.81 5.88
C GLY A 344 9.04 6.77 4.55
N ILE A 345 9.76 6.59 3.44
CA ILE A 345 9.21 6.63 2.08
C ILE A 345 9.58 5.36 1.33
N THR A 346 8.61 4.76 0.67
CA THR A 346 8.83 3.66 -0.27
C THR A 346 8.19 3.99 -1.60
N LEU A 347 8.94 3.86 -2.69
CA LEU A 347 8.47 3.98 -4.07
C LEU A 347 8.57 2.62 -4.75
N LEU A 348 7.46 2.13 -5.28
CA LEU A 348 7.37 0.89 -6.03
C LEU A 348 6.92 1.17 -7.47
N ASP A 349 7.29 0.28 -8.37
CA ASP A 349 6.55 0.07 -9.62
C ASP A 349 5.21 -0.60 -9.28
N THR A 350 4.11 0.00 -9.73
CA THR A 350 2.75 -0.46 -9.37
C THR A 350 2.46 -1.86 -9.91
N LYS A 351 3.01 -2.21 -11.08
CA LYS A 351 2.69 -3.46 -11.78
C LYS A 351 3.56 -4.63 -11.36
N THR A 352 4.83 -4.36 -11.06
CA THR A 352 5.80 -5.41 -10.75
C THR A 352 6.09 -5.57 -9.26
N GLY A 353 5.79 -4.55 -8.43
CA GLY A 353 6.19 -4.54 -7.02
C GLY A 353 7.69 -4.24 -6.81
N GLU A 354 8.44 -3.95 -7.88
CA GLU A 354 9.85 -3.59 -7.82
C GLU A 354 10.07 -2.31 -7.01
N ILE A 355 10.96 -2.36 -6.04
CA ILE A 355 11.33 -1.21 -5.21
C ILE A 355 12.24 -0.29 -6.03
N ARG A 356 11.73 0.87 -6.42
CA ARG A 356 12.48 1.87 -7.20
C ARG A 356 13.34 2.77 -6.34
N ALA A 357 12.86 3.10 -5.13
CA ALA A 357 13.59 3.93 -4.17
C ALA A 357 13.10 3.70 -2.73
N ILE A 358 14.02 3.91 -1.76
CA ILE A 358 13.76 3.85 -0.32
C ILE A 358 14.31 5.10 0.36
N GLY A 359 13.45 5.86 1.02
CA GLY A 359 13.80 6.98 1.88
C GLY A 359 13.81 6.55 3.34
N ALA A 360 15.00 6.24 3.86
CA ALA A 360 15.17 5.72 5.22
C ALA A 360 14.83 6.73 6.32
N GLY A 361 14.84 8.02 6.02
CA GLY A 361 14.60 9.10 6.96
C GLY A 361 15.46 10.32 6.66
N ARG A 362 15.31 11.36 7.47
CA ARG A 362 16.10 12.58 7.35
C ARG A 362 17.44 12.43 8.06
N ASN A 363 18.52 12.73 7.34
CA ASN A 363 19.89 12.66 7.85
C ASN A 363 20.19 11.32 8.56
N VAL A 364 19.56 10.23 8.06
CA VAL A 364 19.82 8.89 8.57
C VAL A 364 21.13 8.41 7.97
N PRO A 365 22.13 8.10 8.81
CA PRO A 365 23.38 7.57 8.30
C PRO A 365 23.16 6.17 7.71
N ALA A 366 24.06 5.75 6.82
CA ALA A 366 24.07 4.35 6.36
C ALA A 366 24.24 3.41 7.55
N GLY A 367 23.48 2.33 7.57
CA GLY A 367 23.40 1.47 8.73
C GLY A 367 22.53 2.05 9.88
N GLY A 368 21.94 3.23 9.73
CA GLY A 368 21.01 3.82 10.70
C GLY A 368 19.62 3.17 10.71
N TYR A 369 18.73 3.62 11.58
CA TYR A 369 17.37 3.12 11.66
C TYR A 369 16.57 3.51 10.40
N ASN A 370 16.10 2.52 9.63
CA ASN A 370 15.36 2.76 8.41
C ASN A 370 13.86 2.96 8.70
N TYR A 371 13.39 4.22 8.64
CA TYR A 371 11.99 4.54 8.90
C TYR A 371 11.02 4.00 7.84
N ALA A 372 11.53 3.59 6.67
CA ALA A 372 10.69 3.00 5.62
C ALA A 372 10.44 1.50 5.83
N THR A 373 11.43 0.76 6.33
CA THR A 373 11.40 -0.71 6.44
C THR A 373 11.32 -1.22 7.86
N ASP A 374 12.00 -0.59 8.84
CA ASP A 374 12.09 -1.05 10.23
C ASP A 374 10.99 -0.48 11.12
N ALA A 375 10.54 0.76 10.83
CA ALA A 375 9.52 1.41 11.64
C ALA A 375 8.18 0.69 11.49
N ARG A 376 7.54 0.44 12.63
CA ARG A 376 6.15 -0.05 12.71
C ARG A 376 5.31 1.04 13.33
N ARG A 377 4.41 1.61 12.54
CA ARG A 377 3.58 2.75 12.93
C ARG A 377 2.12 2.47 12.67
N GLN A 378 1.27 3.02 13.50
CA GLN A 378 -0.17 2.91 13.33
C GLN A 378 -0.59 3.61 12.03
N PRO A 379 -1.32 2.93 11.11
CA PRO A 379 -1.65 3.48 9.80
C PRO A 379 -2.75 4.55 9.84
N GLY A 380 -3.54 4.60 10.91
CA GLY A 380 -4.74 5.42 10.95
C GLY A 380 -5.66 5.10 9.78
N SER A 381 -6.38 6.09 9.29
CA SER A 381 -7.36 5.92 8.19
C SER A 381 -6.79 5.43 6.85
N SER A 382 -5.47 5.31 6.68
CA SER A 382 -4.90 4.72 5.45
C SER A 382 -5.15 3.21 5.38
N ILE A 383 -5.57 2.55 6.47
CA ILE A 383 -5.93 1.14 6.47
C ILE A 383 -7.32 0.85 5.87
N LYS A 384 -8.21 1.85 5.74
CA LYS A 384 -9.62 1.68 5.36
C LYS A 384 -9.85 0.96 4.01
N PRO A 385 -9.07 1.22 2.95
CA PRO A 385 -9.19 0.42 1.72
C PRO A 385 -8.89 -1.07 1.94
N ILE A 386 -8.03 -1.40 2.91
CA ILE A 386 -7.51 -2.74 3.16
C ILE A 386 -8.41 -3.54 4.12
N LEU A 387 -8.96 -2.91 5.16
CA LEU A 387 -9.75 -3.61 6.18
C LEU A 387 -11.27 -3.41 6.07
N ASP A 388 -11.72 -2.33 5.42
CA ASP A 388 -13.15 -1.98 5.40
C ASP A 388 -13.73 -2.11 3.97
N TYR A 389 -13.40 -1.16 3.08
CA TYR A 389 -14.04 -1.02 1.77
C TYR A 389 -13.63 -2.10 0.76
N GLY A 390 -12.35 -2.48 0.71
CA GLY A 390 -11.88 -3.56 -0.16
C GLY A 390 -12.57 -4.89 0.15
N PRO A 391 -12.46 -5.40 1.38
CA PRO A 391 -13.08 -6.68 1.74
C PRO A 391 -14.61 -6.68 1.67
N VAL A 392 -15.32 -5.56 1.92
CA VAL A 392 -16.78 -5.54 1.77
C VAL A 392 -17.20 -5.54 0.31
N ILE A 393 -16.50 -4.84 -0.58
CA ILE A 393 -16.72 -4.91 -2.03
C ILE A 393 -16.45 -6.33 -2.51
N GLU A 394 -15.33 -6.93 -2.12
CA GLU A 394 -14.95 -8.29 -2.53
C GLU A 394 -15.98 -9.34 -2.11
N ASN A 395 -16.41 -9.32 -0.86
CA ASN A 395 -17.24 -10.38 -0.29
C ASN A 395 -18.75 -10.13 -0.36
N LYS A 396 -19.20 -8.86 -0.36
CA LYS A 396 -20.61 -8.47 -0.30
C LYS A 396 -21.10 -7.79 -1.59
N LYS A 397 -20.20 -7.51 -2.54
CA LYS A 397 -20.50 -6.85 -3.82
C LYS A 397 -21.09 -5.45 -3.66
N TRP A 398 -20.66 -4.73 -2.63
CA TRP A 398 -21.05 -3.34 -2.47
C TRP A 398 -20.70 -2.53 -3.71
N SER A 399 -21.58 -1.61 -4.05
CA SER A 399 -21.35 -0.61 -5.11
C SER A 399 -20.58 0.59 -4.55
N THR A 400 -20.02 1.41 -5.42
CA THR A 400 -19.48 2.71 -5.01
C THR A 400 -20.57 3.67 -4.50
N TYR A 401 -21.84 3.40 -4.85
CA TYR A 401 -23.02 4.12 -4.38
C TYR A 401 -23.60 3.59 -3.06
N GLU A 402 -23.10 2.48 -2.49
CA GLU A 402 -23.70 1.91 -1.27
C GLU A 402 -23.97 3.00 -0.23
N GLN A 403 -25.21 3.07 0.27
CA GLN A 403 -25.67 4.10 1.20
C GLN A 403 -25.37 3.70 2.65
N ILE A 404 -24.59 4.51 3.34
CA ILE A 404 -24.19 4.29 4.72
C ILE A 404 -24.63 5.50 5.55
N ASN A 405 -25.28 5.26 6.68
CA ASN A 405 -25.69 6.35 7.57
C ASN A 405 -24.57 6.72 8.54
N ASP A 406 -24.03 7.94 8.40
CA ASP A 406 -23.03 8.53 9.29
C ASP A 406 -23.73 9.25 10.46
N GLU A 407 -24.03 8.52 11.51
CA GLU A 407 -24.80 8.91 12.71
C GLU A 407 -24.03 8.56 13.99
N PRO A 408 -24.42 9.06 15.18
CA PRO A 408 -23.82 8.61 16.44
C PRO A 408 -23.81 7.08 16.56
N TYR A 409 -22.63 6.50 16.81
CA TYR A 409 -22.41 5.06 16.77
C TYR A 409 -21.40 4.60 17.84
N SER A 410 -21.35 3.31 18.11
CA SER A 410 -20.42 2.70 19.06
C SER A 410 -19.86 1.39 18.53
N TYR A 411 -18.72 0.99 19.05
CA TYR A 411 -18.18 -0.35 18.93
C TYR A 411 -19.11 -1.37 19.63
N ASP A 412 -18.91 -2.65 19.38
CA ASP A 412 -19.70 -3.73 20.00
C ASP A 412 -19.61 -3.75 21.54
N ASP A 413 -18.50 -3.25 22.10
CA ASP A 413 -18.31 -3.11 23.55
C ASP A 413 -19.04 -1.91 24.16
N GLY A 414 -19.74 -1.12 23.33
CA GLY A 414 -20.46 0.09 23.74
C GLY A 414 -19.60 1.35 23.78
N THR A 415 -18.29 1.30 23.51
CA THR A 415 -17.42 2.47 23.44
C THR A 415 -17.81 3.36 22.26
N PRO A 416 -18.08 4.66 22.45
CA PRO A 416 -18.45 5.54 21.35
C PRO A 416 -17.32 5.74 20.33
N ILE A 417 -17.65 5.69 19.04
CA ILE A 417 -16.75 6.10 17.95
C ILE A 417 -17.15 7.48 17.43
N ASN A 418 -16.16 8.32 17.15
CA ASN A 418 -16.37 9.65 16.61
C ASN A 418 -15.65 9.82 15.27
N ASN A 419 -16.24 10.65 14.40
CA ASN A 419 -15.52 11.16 13.25
C ASN A 419 -14.46 12.19 13.69
N PHE A 420 -13.43 12.40 12.86
CA PHE A 420 -12.31 13.29 13.17
C PHE A 420 -12.73 14.75 13.46
N ASP A 421 -13.85 15.19 12.92
CA ASP A 421 -14.42 16.52 13.06
C ASP A 421 -15.56 16.59 14.10
N ASN A 422 -15.86 15.49 14.80
CA ASN A 422 -16.99 15.34 15.73
C ASN A 422 -18.34 15.71 15.11
N SER A 423 -18.50 15.57 13.79
CA SER A 423 -19.76 15.83 13.08
C SER A 423 -20.29 14.54 12.43
N TYR A 424 -21.57 14.57 12.09
CA TYR A 424 -22.27 13.49 11.38
C TYR A 424 -22.89 14.04 10.12
N LYS A 425 -22.89 13.25 9.03
CA LYS A 425 -23.36 13.68 7.71
C LYS A 425 -24.67 13.03 7.28
N GLY A 426 -25.19 12.07 8.07
CA GLY A 426 -26.34 11.26 7.68
C GLY A 426 -26.01 10.28 6.56
N TRP A 427 -27.02 10.01 5.72
CA TRP A 427 -26.86 9.09 4.58
C TRP A 427 -25.88 9.65 3.56
N MET A 428 -24.92 8.84 3.17
CA MET A 428 -23.87 9.16 2.19
C MET A 428 -23.42 7.91 1.47
N THR A 429 -22.82 8.08 0.29
CA THR A 429 -22.29 6.96 -0.48
C THR A 429 -20.98 6.42 0.11
N ALA A 430 -20.66 5.14 -0.16
CA ALA A 430 -19.37 4.54 0.19
C ALA A 430 -18.20 5.37 -0.40
N ARG A 431 -18.34 5.87 -1.65
CA ARG A 431 -17.40 6.80 -2.29
C ARG A 431 -17.15 8.04 -1.45
N GLU A 432 -18.22 8.75 -1.08
CA GLU A 432 -18.13 9.98 -0.28
C GLU A 432 -17.55 9.71 1.11
N ALA A 433 -17.93 8.59 1.73
CA ALA A 433 -17.46 8.19 3.05
C ALA A 433 -15.95 7.90 3.05
N LEU A 434 -15.45 7.19 2.05
CA LEU A 434 -14.01 6.92 1.90
C LEU A 434 -13.24 8.20 1.53
N ALA A 435 -13.76 9.02 0.62
CA ALA A 435 -13.14 10.28 0.19
C ALA A 435 -13.02 11.29 1.34
N GLN A 436 -14.05 11.40 2.18
CA GLN A 436 -14.06 12.23 3.38
C GLN A 436 -13.47 11.55 4.61
N SER A 437 -13.01 10.30 4.47
CA SER A 437 -12.36 9.54 5.55
C SER A 437 -13.21 9.36 6.81
N ARG A 438 -14.54 9.19 6.67
CA ARG A 438 -15.46 9.03 7.81
C ARG A 438 -15.15 7.75 8.59
N ASN A 439 -15.18 7.81 9.92
CA ASN A 439 -14.84 6.67 10.77
C ASN A 439 -16.03 5.73 10.98
N ILE A 440 -17.22 6.29 11.18
CA ILE A 440 -18.42 5.50 11.43
C ILE A 440 -18.82 4.67 10.21
N PRO A 441 -18.89 5.21 8.99
CA PRO A 441 -19.10 4.41 7.79
C PRO A 441 -18.05 3.31 7.57
N ALA A 442 -16.77 3.58 7.90
CA ALA A 442 -15.70 2.61 7.82
C ALA A 442 -15.92 1.44 8.78
N LEU A 443 -16.22 1.73 10.07
CA LEU A 443 -16.56 0.71 11.05
C LEU A 443 -17.77 -0.13 10.60
N LYS A 444 -18.84 0.50 10.09
CA LYS A 444 -20.02 -0.23 9.58
C LYS A 444 -19.67 -1.16 8.41
N ALA A 445 -18.80 -0.73 7.49
CA ALA A 445 -18.30 -1.57 6.40
C ALA A 445 -17.47 -2.76 6.92
N PHE A 446 -16.61 -2.52 7.91
CA PHE A 446 -15.84 -3.56 8.59
C PHE A 446 -16.74 -4.60 9.30
N GLN A 447 -17.74 -4.13 10.06
CA GLN A 447 -18.70 -5.01 10.73
C GLN A 447 -19.54 -5.83 9.74
N GLU A 448 -19.96 -5.22 8.60
CA GLU A 448 -20.72 -5.90 7.56
C GLU A 448 -19.95 -7.06 6.90
N VAL A 449 -18.65 -6.88 6.68
CA VAL A 449 -17.81 -7.93 6.12
C VAL A 449 -17.36 -8.94 7.17
N GLY A 450 -17.17 -8.50 8.40
CA GLY A 450 -16.69 -9.28 9.52
C GLY A 450 -15.18 -9.37 9.62
N LYS A 451 -14.68 -9.42 10.84
CA LYS A 451 -13.25 -9.36 11.20
C LYS A 451 -12.37 -10.42 10.52
N ASP A 452 -12.91 -11.65 10.33
CA ASP A 452 -12.13 -12.74 9.75
C ASP A 452 -11.87 -12.52 8.27
N LYS A 453 -12.87 -12.03 7.51
CA LYS A 453 -12.73 -11.68 6.10
C LYS A 453 -11.86 -10.45 5.88
N ALA A 454 -11.96 -9.47 6.76
CA ALA A 454 -11.08 -8.30 6.75
C ALA A 454 -9.62 -8.72 6.99
N LYS A 455 -9.36 -9.60 7.98
CA LYS A 455 -8.03 -10.16 8.25
C LYS A 455 -7.47 -10.97 7.09
N GLU A 456 -8.29 -11.86 6.49
CA GLU A 456 -7.91 -12.65 5.32
C GLU A 456 -7.50 -11.74 4.15
N PHE A 457 -8.29 -10.71 3.87
CA PHE A 457 -8.02 -9.77 2.79
C PHE A 457 -6.73 -8.99 3.02
N ALA A 458 -6.49 -8.49 4.23
CA ALA A 458 -5.24 -7.82 4.59
C ALA A 458 -4.02 -8.75 4.46
N GLY A 459 -4.15 -10.02 4.85
CA GLY A 459 -3.09 -11.03 4.72
C GLY A 459 -2.67 -11.27 3.28
N LYS A 460 -3.64 -11.30 2.32
CA LYS A 460 -3.35 -11.41 0.88
C LYS A 460 -2.63 -10.17 0.31
N LEU A 461 -2.65 -9.07 1.04
CA LEU A 461 -1.95 -7.82 0.71
C LEU A 461 -0.64 -7.65 1.50
N GLY A 462 -0.12 -8.72 2.09
CA GLY A 462 1.14 -8.71 2.85
C GLY A 462 1.05 -8.11 4.26
N ILE A 463 -0.16 -7.77 4.75
CA ILE A 463 -0.37 -7.24 6.11
C ILE A 463 -0.92 -8.34 7.00
N ASN A 464 -0.02 -8.95 7.78
CA ASN A 464 -0.33 -10.06 8.67
C ASN A 464 -0.47 -9.60 10.12
N PHE A 465 -1.57 -9.98 10.78
CA PHE A 465 -1.84 -9.69 12.20
C PHE A 465 -1.54 -10.90 13.08
N ASN A 466 -0.84 -10.66 14.20
CA ASN A 466 -0.38 -11.70 15.14
C ASN A 466 -1.48 -12.28 16.04
N GLY A 467 -2.68 -11.76 15.98
CA GLY A 467 -3.81 -12.17 16.81
C GLY A 467 -5.14 -11.90 16.16
N ASP A 468 -6.17 -11.75 16.97
CA ASP A 468 -7.49 -11.34 16.53
C ASP A 468 -7.49 -9.88 16.11
N VAL A 469 -8.20 -9.58 15.02
CA VAL A 469 -8.45 -8.21 14.57
C VAL A 469 -9.67 -7.67 15.33
N TYR A 470 -9.51 -6.48 15.91
CA TYR A 470 -10.55 -5.78 16.65
C TYR A 470 -11.17 -4.67 15.81
N GLU A 471 -12.35 -4.20 16.20
CA GLU A 471 -13.06 -3.14 15.48
C GLU A 471 -12.28 -1.82 15.37
N SER A 472 -11.43 -1.51 16.37
CA SER A 472 -10.53 -0.35 16.32
C SER A 472 -9.53 -0.39 15.16
N TYR A 473 -9.26 -1.60 14.60
CA TYR A 473 -8.37 -1.77 13.46
C TYR A 473 -8.97 -1.16 12.18
N SER A 474 -10.31 -1.07 12.07
CA SER A 474 -11.01 -0.41 10.96
C SER A 474 -10.57 1.04 10.75
N ILE A 475 -10.18 1.73 11.82
CA ILE A 475 -9.69 3.11 11.75
C ILE A 475 -8.18 3.22 11.99
N GLY A 476 -7.47 2.08 12.03
CA GLY A 476 -6.02 1.98 12.13
C GLY A 476 -5.46 2.13 13.54
N GLY A 477 -6.25 1.81 14.56
CA GLY A 477 -5.83 1.70 15.94
C GLY A 477 -5.58 0.24 16.31
N PHE A 478 -4.34 -0.24 16.14
CA PHE A 478 -3.97 -1.64 16.37
C PHE A 478 -3.66 -1.89 17.85
N GLY A 479 -3.85 -3.14 18.30
CA GLY A 479 -3.54 -3.57 19.66
C GLY A 479 -2.04 -3.76 19.91
N GLU A 480 -1.67 -4.04 21.17
CA GLU A 480 -0.27 -4.17 21.60
C GLU A 480 0.54 -5.24 20.86
N LYS A 481 -0.13 -6.30 20.36
CA LYS A 481 0.52 -7.39 19.61
C LYS A 481 0.86 -7.01 18.17
N ASP A 482 0.24 -5.95 17.66
CA ASP A 482 0.38 -5.49 16.28
C ASP A 482 0.88 -4.04 16.31
N PRO A 483 2.20 -3.81 16.38
CA PRO A 483 2.77 -2.48 16.64
C PRO A 483 2.51 -1.48 15.51
N GLY A 484 2.05 -1.94 14.35
CA GLY A 484 1.77 -1.12 13.19
C GLY A 484 2.31 -1.71 11.88
N VAL A 485 2.42 -0.86 10.89
CA VAL A 485 2.90 -1.19 9.54
C VAL A 485 4.08 -0.30 9.15
N SER A 486 4.89 -0.74 8.18
CA SER A 486 5.94 0.05 7.55
C SER A 486 5.44 0.73 6.26
N SER A 487 6.17 1.72 5.74
CA SER A 487 5.85 2.30 4.43
C SER A 487 6.01 1.26 3.31
N LEU A 488 6.96 0.35 3.43
CA LEU A 488 7.14 -0.76 2.49
C LEU A 488 5.89 -1.66 2.43
N GLN A 489 5.36 -2.08 3.58
CA GLN A 489 4.15 -2.89 3.63
C GLN A 489 2.93 -2.16 3.07
N MET A 490 2.77 -0.87 3.39
CA MET A 490 1.65 -0.08 2.88
C MET A 490 1.75 0.17 1.37
N ALA A 491 2.95 0.40 0.84
CA ALA A 491 3.16 0.53 -0.60
C ALA A 491 2.81 -0.78 -1.32
N GLY A 492 3.29 -1.94 -0.82
CA GLY A 492 2.95 -3.25 -1.38
C GLY A 492 1.46 -3.53 -1.36
N ALA A 493 0.76 -3.25 -0.26
CA ALA A 493 -0.68 -3.45 -0.17
C ALA A 493 -1.47 -2.58 -1.15
N TYR A 494 -1.05 -1.32 -1.35
CA TYR A 494 -1.74 -0.38 -2.25
C TYR A 494 -1.44 -0.64 -3.72
N SER A 495 -0.24 -1.14 -4.07
CA SER A 495 0.10 -1.48 -5.46
C SER A 495 -0.86 -2.51 -6.05
N ALA A 496 -1.38 -3.44 -5.25
CA ALA A 496 -2.33 -4.45 -5.69
C ALA A 496 -3.64 -3.85 -6.23
N PHE A 497 -4.12 -2.72 -5.67
CA PHE A 497 -5.28 -2.01 -6.22
C PHE A 497 -4.98 -1.41 -7.60
N GLY A 498 -3.78 -0.84 -7.80
CA GLY A 498 -3.32 -0.30 -9.08
C GLY A 498 -2.91 -1.38 -10.09
N ASN A 499 -2.72 -2.62 -9.63
CA ASN A 499 -2.33 -3.79 -10.42
C ASN A 499 -3.49 -4.78 -10.63
N ASN A 500 -4.71 -4.28 -10.85
CA ASN A 500 -5.91 -5.08 -11.16
C ASN A 500 -6.19 -6.22 -10.15
N GLY A 501 -5.77 -6.06 -8.89
CA GLY A 501 -6.00 -7.01 -7.82
C GLY A 501 -4.89 -8.05 -7.60
N TYR A 502 -3.79 -7.98 -8.35
CA TYR A 502 -2.62 -8.82 -8.14
C TYR A 502 -1.64 -8.16 -7.17
N TYR A 503 -1.29 -8.87 -6.12
CA TYR A 503 -0.24 -8.47 -5.18
C TYR A 503 1.08 -9.07 -5.62
N ASN A 504 2.10 -8.22 -5.76
CA ASN A 504 3.49 -8.63 -5.87
C ASN A 504 4.20 -8.26 -4.56
N GLU A 505 4.88 -9.23 -3.97
CA GLU A 505 5.72 -8.93 -2.81
C GLU A 505 6.76 -7.87 -3.20
N PRO A 506 6.86 -6.73 -2.49
CA PRO A 506 7.87 -5.73 -2.78
C PRO A 506 9.27 -6.32 -2.72
N HIS A 507 10.08 -6.10 -3.76
CA HIS A 507 11.41 -6.66 -3.88
C HIS A 507 12.41 -5.68 -4.47
N ALA A 508 13.64 -5.74 -3.98
CA ALA A 508 14.77 -4.91 -4.43
C ALA A 508 15.69 -5.67 -5.38
N VAL A 509 15.60 -7.01 -5.43
CA VAL A 509 16.49 -7.88 -6.18
C VAL A 509 15.71 -8.69 -7.20
N THR A 510 16.14 -8.65 -8.46
CA THR A 510 15.58 -9.51 -9.53
C THR A 510 16.35 -10.83 -9.63
N SER A 511 17.68 -10.77 -9.59
CA SER A 511 18.48 -11.99 -9.70
C SER A 511 19.86 -11.85 -9.05
N VAL A 512 20.43 -13.01 -8.69
CA VAL A 512 21.79 -13.15 -8.20
C VAL A 512 22.54 -14.08 -9.13
N GLU A 513 23.70 -13.63 -9.65
CA GLU A 513 24.63 -14.45 -10.42
C GLU A 513 25.82 -14.82 -9.54
N PHE A 514 26.12 -16.12 -9.48
CA PHE A 514 27.21 -16.68 -8.71
C PHE A 514 28.51 -16.70 -9.50
N ASN A 515 29.65 -16.86 -8.82
CA ASN A 515 30.97 -16.96 -9.44
C ASN A 515 31.14 -18.13 -10.41
N ASP A 516 30.34 -19.18 -10.27
CA ASP A 516 30.33 -20.33 -11.19
C ASP A 516 29.48 -20.07 -12.45
N GLY A 517 28.86 -18.88 -12.57
CA GLY A 517 28.00 -18.49 -13.68
C GLY A 517 26.54 -18.94 -13.53
N THR A 518 26.18 -19.62 -12.45
CA THR A 518 24.78 -19.95 -12.17
C THR A 518 24.00 -18.68 -11.80
N LYS A 519 22.72 -18.62 -12.18
CA LYS A 519 21.83 -17.52 -11.81
C LYS A 519 20.65 -18.03 -11.01
N MET A 520 20.27 -17.26 -9.99
CA MET A 520 19.06 -17.47 -9.22
C MET A 520 18.13 -16.30 -9.44
N ASP A 521 16.93 -16.54 -9.94
CA ASP A 521 15.85 -15.56 -10.04
C ASP A 521 15.19 -15.40 -8.66
N LEU A 522 15.06 -14.18 -8.19
CA LEU A 522 14.44 -13.83 -6.92
C LEU A 522 13.15 -13.01 -7.10
N THR A 523 12.71 -12.81 -8.35
CA THR A 523 11.46 -12.10 -8.65
C THR A 523 10.27 -12.87 -8.07
N PRO A 524 9.44 -12.26 -7.23
CA PRO A 524 8.27 -12.93 -6.69
C PRO A 524 7.21 -13.22 -7.77
N GLU A 525 6.52 -14.34 -7.66
CA GLU A 525 5.38 -14.64 -8.50
C GLU A 525 4.15 -13.80 -8.07
N PRO A 526 3.39 -13.23 -9.02
CA PRO A 526 2.19 -12.46 -8.72
C PRO A 526 1.10 -13.32 -8.06
N GLU A 527 0.54 -12.84 -6.96
CA GLU A 527 -0.57 -13.50 -6.24
C GLU A 527 -1.89 -12.76 -6.45
N ALA A 528 -2.97 -13.47 -6.79
CA ALA A 528 -4.30 -12.87 -6.89
C ALA A 528 -4.83 -12.57 -5.48
N ALA A 529 -4.78 -11.31 -5.07
CA ALA A 529 -5.22 -10.86 -3.75
C ALA A 529 -6.72 -10.54 -3.71
N MET A 530 -7.26 -9.99 -4.81
CA MET A 530 -8.66 -9.60 -4.94
C MET A 530 -9.11 -9.66 -6.40
N SER A 531 -10.42 -9.56 -6.61
CA SER A 531 -11.01 -9.47 -7.94
C SER A 531 -10.71 -8.10 -8.59
N ASP A 532 -10.66 -8.06 -9.92
CA ASP A 532 -10.44 -6.88 -10.72
C ASP A 532 -11.48 -5.76 -10.46
N TYR A 533 -12.75 -6.14 -10.21
CA TYR A 533 -13.80 -5.17 -9.86
C TYR A 533 -13.53 -4.49 -8.51
N THR A 534 -12.99 -5.21 -7.51
CA THR A 534 -12.65 -4.62 -6.21
C THR A 534 -11.50 -3.64 -6.36
N ALA A 535 -10.46 -4.02 -7.09
CA ALA A 535 -9.29 -3.18 -7.36
C ALA A 535 -9.68 -1.89 -8.09
N PHE A 536 -10.49 -1.99 -9.16
CA PHE A 536 -10.96 -0.84 -9.92
C PHE A 536 -11.87 0.08 -9.08
N MET A 537 -12.88 -0.47 -8.39
CA MET A 537 -13.83 0.34 -7.63
C MET A 537 -13.15 1.06 -6.46
N ILE A 538 -12.20 0.42 -5.77
CA ILE A 538 -11.38 1.08 -4.74
C ILE A 538 -10.50 2.17 -5.36
N SER A 539 -9.85 1.92 -6.50
CA SER A 539 -9.02 2.90 -7.19
C SER A 539 -9.82 4.14 -7.58
N ASP A 540 -11.02 3.95 -8.12
CA ASP A 540 -11.92 5.03 -8.53
C ASP A 540 -12.42 5.86 -7.32
N MET A 541 -12.80 5.21 -6.20
CA MET A 541 -13.15 5.90 -4.95
C MET A 541 -11.95 6.66 -4.36
N LEU A 542 -10.73 6.12 -4.46
CA LEU A 542 -9.51 6.78 -4.00
C LEU A 542 -9.07 7.94 -4.90
N GLN A 543 -9.36 7.90 -6.20
CA GLN A 543 -9.24 9.07 -7.08
C GLN A 543 -10.15 10.21 -6.59
N THR A 544 -11.40 9.90 -6.22
CA THR A 544 -12.31 10.89 -5.62
C THR A 544 -11.72 11.49 -4.33
N ALA A 545 -11.06 10.68 -3.49
CA ALA A 545 -10.40 11.16 -2.27
C ALA A 545 -9.27 12.17 -2.56
N VAL A 546 -8.56 12.00 -3.68
CA VAL A 546 -7.49 12.92 -4.12
C VAL A 546 -8.06 14.14 -4.84
N GLN A 547 -9.11 13.99 -5.63
CA GLN A 547 -9.70 15.09 -6.40
C GLN A 547 -10.50 16.06 -5.53
N THR A 548 -11.36 15.55 -4.66
CA THR A 548 -12.33 16.35 -3.88
C THR A 548 -12.28 16.10 -2.38
N GLY A 549 -11.63 15.03 -1.92
CA GLY A 549 -11.58 14.60 -0.52
C GLY A 549 -10.36 15.10 0.26
N THR A 550 -9.96 14.30 1.27
CA THR A 550 -8.87 14.62 2.22
C THR A 550 -7.48 14.59 1.57
N GLY A 551 -7.34 14.00 0.39
CA GLY A 551 -6.09 13.82 -0.35
C GLY A 551 -5.71 14.97 -1.30
N ARG A 552 -6.52 16.04 -1.46
CA ARG A 552 -6.34 17.10 -2.47
C ARG A 552 -4.93 17.69 -2.56
N ALA A 553 -4.23 17.81 -1.42
CA ALA A 553 -2.87 18.35 -1.40
C ALA A 553 -1.82 17.42 -2.06
N ALA A 554 -2.16 16.15 -2.29
CA ALA A 554 -1.30 15.17 -2.96
C ALA A 554 -1.58 15.08 -4.47
N GLN A 555 -2.55 15.84 -5.01
CA GLN A 555 -2.89 15.80 -6.43
C GLN A 555 -1.70 16.26 -7.30
N VAL A 556 -1.38 15.47 -8.31
CA VAL A 556 -0.34 15.75 -9.32
C VAL A 556 -1.02 16.12 -10.62
N PRO A 557 -0.74 17.30 -11.19
CA PRO A 557 -1.34 17.71 -12.46
C PRO A 557 -0.98 16.75 -13.61
N GLY A 558 -1.98 16.29 -14.34
CA GLY A 558 -1.80 15.40 -15.50
C GLY A 558 -1.60 13.93 -15.15
N VAL A 559 -1.55 13.56 -13.86
CA VAL A 559 -1.39 12.16 -13.41
C VAL A 559 -2.66 11.68 -12.73
N ASN A 560 -3.09 10.46 -13.08
CA ASN A 560 -4.23 9.79 -12.46
C ASN A 560 -3.80 9.20 -11.10
N ILE A 561 -4.06 9.91 -10.01
CA ILE A 561 -3.67 9.49 -8.66
C ILE A 561 -4.89 8.96 -7.89
N ALA A 562 -4.77 7.76 -7.36
CA ALA A 562 -5.62 7.18 -6.32
C ALA A 562 -4.85 7.18 -4.99
N GLY A 563 -5.46 7.61 -3.88
CA GLY A 563 -4.71 7.67 -2.63
C GLY A 563 -5.54 7.99 -1.39
N LYS A 564 -4.95 7.71 -0.24
CA LYS A 564 -5.60 7.85 1.06
C LYS A 564 -4.67 8.47 2.10
N THR A 565 -5.23 9.37 2.89
CA THR A 565 -4.60 9.94 4.08
C THR A 565 -4.78 9.04 5.29
N GLY A 566 -3.78 9.00 6.16
CA GLY A 566 -3.85 8.43 7.50
C GLY A 566 -3.36 9.44 8.55
N THR A 567 -3.96 9.42 9.71
CA THR A 567 -3.53 10.23 10.85
C THR A 567 -3.85 9.47 12.12
N THR A 568 -2.90 9.42 13.05
CA THR A 568 -3.10 8.79 14.35
C THR A 568 -3.06 9.82 15.47
N ASN A 569 -3.85 9.57 16.49
CA ASN A 569 -4.01 10.48 17.62
C ASN A 569 -3.34 9.90 18.88
N PHE A 570 -3.13 10.76 19.85
CA PHE A 570 -2.72 10.40 21.20
C PHE A 570 -3.94 10.04 22.06
N SER A 571 -3.76 9.17 23.04
CA SER A 571 -4.78 8.92 24.07
C SER A 571 -5.08 10.19 24.86
N ILE A 572 -6.18 10.20 25.62
CA ILE A 572 -6.54 11.34 26.47
C ILE A 572 -5.45 11.56 27.52
N GLU A 573 -4.94 10.48 28.11
CA GLU A 573 -3.89 10.49 29.13
C GLU A 573 -2.59 11.07 28.58
N GLU A 574 -2.16 10.64 27.38
CA GLU A 574 -0.96 11.15 26.71
C GLU A 574 -1.10 12.63 26.37
N ARG A 575 -2.27 13.07 25.88
CA ARG A 575 -2.54 14.48 25.58
C ARG A 575 -2.42 15.35 26.83
N GLN A 576 -2.93 14.87 27.95
CA GLN A 576 -2.83 15.56 29.24
C GLN A 576 -1.37 15.59 29.74
N LYS A 577 -0.69 14.45 29.69
CA LYS A 577 0.70 14.29 30.14
C LYS A 577 1.68 15.20 29.39
N TYR A 578 1.53 15.29 28.07
CA TYR A 578 2.44 16.04 27.19
C TYR A 578 1.88 17.39 26.73
N ASN A 579 0.74 17.83 27.28
CA ASN A 579 0.05 19.09 26.92
C ASN A 579 -0.19 19.22 25.40
N ILE A 580 -0.67 18.14 24.78
CA ILE A 580 -0.91 18.09 23.32
C ILE A 580 -2.30 18.62 23.00
N SER A 581 -2.39 19.54 22.04
CA SER A 581 -3.66 20.07 21.56
C SER A 581 -4.53 18.99 20.91
N LYS A 582 -5.83 19.22 20.80
CA LYS A 582 -6.76 18.29 20.12
C LYS A 582 -6.38 18.01 18.65
N SER A 583 -5.73 18.96 17.96
CA SER A 583 -5.26 18.84 16.60
C SER A 583 -3.88 18.21 16.44
N GLY A 584 -3.15 17.98 17.55
CA GLY A 584 -1.84 17.32 17.52
C GLY A 584 -1.97 15.85 17.16
N ALA A 585 -1.15 15.38 16.21
CA ALA A 585 -1.12 14.00 15.73
C ALA A 585 0.23 13.34 16.05
N ARG A 586 0.22 12.01 16.15
CA ARG A 586 1.43 11.19 16.34
C ARG A 586 2.09 10.88 15.01
N ASP A 587 1.29 10.39 14.06
CA ASP A 587 1.71 9.96 12.73
C ASP A 587 0.85 10.65 11.68
N SER A 588 1.44 10.94 10.53
CA SER A 588 0.73 11.36 9.34
C SER A 588 1.18 10.53 8.15
N TRP A 589 0.21 10.00 7.42
CA TRP A 589 0.40 9.13 6.28
C TRP A 589 -0.23 9.71 5.02
N PHE A 590 0.40 9.45 3.91
CA PHE A 590 -0.24 9.44 2.61
C PHE A 590 0.25 8.23 1.83
N VAL A 591 -0.67 7.39 1.40
CA VAL A 591 -0.39 6.24 0.55
C VAL A 591 -1.22 6.41 -0.72
N GLY A 592 -0.55 6.38 -1.85
CA GLY A 592 -1.20 6.59 -3.13
C GLY A 592 -0.43 5.96 -4.28
N TYR A 593 -1.10 5.86 -5.41
CA TYR A 593 -0.56 5.24 -6.62
C TYR A 593 -1.16 5.85 -7.88
N SER A 594 -0.40 5.74 -8.94
CA SER A 594 -0.79 5.90 -10.32
C SER A 594 -0.78 4.53 -11.01
N PRO A 595 -1.11 4.44 -12.31
CA PRO A 595 -0.88 3.21 -13.09
C PRO A 595 0.57 2.76 -13.15
N GLN A 596 1.56 3.67 -12.94
CA GLN A 596 2.99 3.39 -13.04
C GLN A 596 3.66 3.17 -11.68
N TYR A 597 3.42 4.07 -10.71
CA TYR A 597 4.14 4.08 -9.44
C TYR A 597 3.21 4.07 -8.23
N THR A 598 3.64 3.39 -7.18
CA THR A 598 3.00 3.40 -5.86
C THR A 598 3.97 3.97 -4.83
N ALA A 599 3.52 4.97 -4.07
CA ALA A 599 4.32 5.52 -2.99
C ALA A 599 3.57 5.54 -1.66
N ALA A 600 4.22 5.09 -0.61
CA ALA A 600 3.76 5.20 0.77
C ALA A 600 4.69 6.11 1.56
N ILE A 601 4.14 7.14 2.17
CA ILE A 601 4.87 8.15 2.92
C ILE A 601 4.32 8.24 4.33
N TRP A 602 5.18 7.97 5.28
CA TRP A 602 4.97 8.23 6.70
C TRP A 602 5.78 9.45 7.13
N THR A 603 5.20 10.31 7.98
CA THR A 603 5.91 11.37 8.70
C THR A 603 5.49 11.35 10.17
N GLY A 604 6.43 11.56 11.07
CA GLY A 604 6.21 11.56 12.52
C GLY A 604 7.43 12.05 13.27
N MET A 605 7.36 12.00 14.60
CA MET A 605 8.53 12.31 15.42
C MET A 605 9.45 11.09 15.52
N GLY A 606 10.77 11.32 15.43
CA GLY A 606 11.80 10.31 15.65
C GLY A 606 11.82 9.82 17.11
N LYS A 607 12.54 8.70 17.36
CA LYS A 607 12.60 8.08 18.69
C LYS A 607 13.22 8.95 19.78
N ASN A 608 14.08 9.92 19.42
CA ASN A 608 14.98 10.58 20.34
C ASN A 608 14.60 12.02 20.71
N ASP A 609 13.49 12.57 20.21
CA ASP A 609 13.11 13.95 20.55
C ASP A 609 12.25 13.99 21.81
N GLN A 610 12.89 14.30 22.95
CA GLN A 610 12.20 14.49 24.23
C GLN A 610 11.46 15.83 24.31
N ASN A 611 11.71 16.77 23.38
CA ASN A 611 11.18 18.14 23.43
C ASN A 611 9.90 18.31 22.62
N LYS A 612 9.72 17.51 21.56
CA LYS A 612 8.55 17.57 20.68
C LYS A 612 8.05 16.17 20.38
N VAL A 613 6.83 15.88 20.80
CA VAL A 613 6.24 14.54 20.70
C VAL A 613 5.10 14.42 19.69
N HIS A 614 4.69 15.52 19.03
CA HIS A 614 3.53 15.53 18.16
C HIS A 614 3.71 16.42 16.92
N LEU A 615 2.95 16.09 15.87
CA LEU A 615 2.82 16.88 14.65
C LEU A 615 1.74 17.94 14.79
N THR A 616 2.03 19.16 14.41
CA THR A 616 1.05 20.25 14.22
C THR A 616 0.20 20.01 12.97
N THR A 617 -0.90 20.75 12.81
CA THR A 617 -1.78 20.63 11.64
C THR A 617 -1.04 20.92 10.31
N SER A 618 -0.05 21.84 10.32
CA SER A 618 0.76 22.14 9.13
C SER A 618 1.74 21.00 8.80
N GLU A 619 2.32 20.37 9.80
CA GLU A 619 3.26 19.25 9.64
C GLU A 619 2.55 17.97 9.16
N GLN A 620 1.29 17.79 9.53
CA GLN A 620 0.46 16.71 8.99
C GLN A 620 0.22 16.79 7.47
N GLN A 621 0.54 17.92 6.82
CA GLN A 621 0.47 18.05 5.37
C GLN A 621 1.73 17.54 4.65
N LEU A 622 2.83 17.31 5.37
CA LEU A 622 4.13 17.00 4.76
C LEU A 622 4.11 15.66 3.99
N ALA A 623 3.45 14.64 4.51
CA ALA A 623 3.32 13.37 3.79
C ALA A 623 2.67 13.54 2.40
N LYS A 624 1.60 14.36 2.29
CA LYS A 624 0.95 14.68 1.01
C LYS A 624 1.83 15.51 0.08
N LYS A 625 2.57 16.48 0.63
CA LYS A 625 3.48 17.33 -0.15
C LYS A 625 4.66 16.52 -0.68
N ALA A 626 5.24 15.66 0.15
CA ALA A 626 6.32 14.76 -0.25
C ALA A 626 5.86 13.80 -1.36
N PHE A 627 4.68 13.20 -1.21
CA PHE A 627 4.08 12.37 -2.26
C PHE A 627 3.94 13.14 -3.57
N LYS A 628 3.36 14.35 -3.52
CA LYS A 628 3.18 15.19 -4.71
C LYS A 628 4.51 15.49 -5.39
N GLN A 629 5.53 15.89 -4.64
CA GLN A 629 6.85 16.22 -5.19
C GLN A 629 7.49 14.99 -5.84
N LEU A 630 7.49 13.85 -5.14
CA LEU A 630 8.06 12.60 -5.64
C LEU A 630 7.37 12.16 -6.94
N MET A 631 6.03 12.05 -6.93
CA MET A 631 5.27 11.60 -8.10
C MET A 631 5.35 12.60 -9.27
N THR A 632 5.49 13.90 -9.02
CA THR A 632 5.73 14.89 -10.08
C THR A 632 7.08 14.67 -10.77
N HIS A 633 8.08 14.15 -10.04
CA HIS A 633 9.41 13.88 -10.58
C HIS A 633 9.46 12.56 -11.38
N VAL A 634 8.83 11.49 -10.85
CA VAL A 634 9.02 10.15 -11.41
C VAL A 634 7.95 9.71 -12.41
N ASP A 635 6.76 10.31 -12.38
CA ASP A 635 5.59 9.86 -13.15
C ASP A 635 5.33 10.80 -14.36
N ASP A 636 5.32 10.25 -15.56
CA ASP A 636 5.09 11.00 -16.80
C ASP A 636 3.60 11.23 -17.12
N GLY A 637 2.70 10.73 -16.26
CA GLY A 637 1.25 10.84 -16.39
C GLY A 637 0.65 9.86 -17.39
N SER A 638 1.44 8.95 -17.96
CA SER A 638 0.91 7.95 -18.88
C SER A 638 0.12 6.86 -18.16
N GLY A 639 -0.91 6.35 -18.84
CA GLY A 639 -1.77 5.28 -18.32
C GLY A 639 -3.04 5.77 -17.60
N SER A 640 -3.99 4.87 -17.49
CA SER A 640 -5.28 5.04 -16.80
C SER A 640 -5.63 3.77 -16.01
N PHE A 641 -6.51 3.93 -15.02
CA PHE A 641 -7.11 2.76 -14.36
C PHE A 641 -8.24 2.23 -15.24
N GLU A 642 -7.95 1.15 -15.97
CA GLU A 642 -8.89 0.57 -16.92
C GLU A 642 -10.07 -0.09 -16.20
N LYS A 643 -11.30 0.27 -16.63
CA LYS A 643 -12.52 -0.34 -16.10
C LYS A 643 -12.67 -1.77 -16.65
N PRO A 644 -12.66 -2.80 -15.78
CA PRO A 644 -12.80 -4.18 -16.25
C PRO A 644 -14.25 -4.49 -16.65
N ASP A 645 -14.41 -5.56 -17.45
CA ASP A 645 -15.73 -6.05 -17.89
C ASP A 645 -16.62 -6.58 -16.75
N SER A 646 -16.03 -6.85 -15.60
CA SER A 646 -16.70 -7.24 -14.36
C SER A 646 -17.42 -6.07 -13.67
N VAL A 647 -17.18 -4.81 -14.10
CA VAL A 647 -17.78 -3.59 -13.56
C VAL A 647 -18.70 -2.92 -14.58
N VAL A 648 -19.85 -2.48 -14.12
CA VAL A 648 -20.80 -1.70 -14.92
C VAL A 648 -20.99 -0.31 -14.31
N ALA A 649 -20.94 0.72 -15.15
CA ALA A 649 -21.32 2.08 -14.79
C ALA A 649 -22.83 2.23 -14.93
N VAL A 650 -23.49 2.82 -13.95
CA VAL A 650 -24.95 3.02 -13.94
C VAL A 650 -25.27 4.42 -13.44
N ASP A 651 -26.13 5.11 -14.19
CA ASP A 651 -26.68 6.40 -13.76
C ASP A 651 -27.76 6.15 -12.70
N ILE A 652 -27.53 6.66 -11.51
CA ILE A 652 -28.39 6.53 -10.33
C ILE A 652 -29.06 7.86 -10.03
N GLU A 653 -30.31 7.82 -9.59
CA GLU A 653 -30.96 8.99 -8.99
C GLU A 653 -30.29 9.33 -7.65
N LYS A 654 -29.73 10.52 -7.57
CA LYS A 654 -28.99 11.00 -6.42
C LYS A 654 -29.85 10.99 -5.15
N GLY A 655 -29.31 10.38 -4.09
CA GLY A 655 -29.96 10.29 -2.77
C GLY A 655 -31.02 9.19 -2.69
N SER A 656 -31.20 8.34 -3.73
CA SER A 656 -32.09 7.18 -3.62
C SER A 656 -31.52 6.13 -2.68
N ASN A 657 -32.36 5.57 -1.81
CA ASN A 657 -32.02 4.47 -0.89
C ASN A 657 -33.26 3.57 -0.69
N PRO A 658 -33.31 2.34 -1.22
CA PRO A 658 -32.24 1.69 -2.02
C PRO A 658 -31.97 2.39 -3.35
N PRO A 659 -30.81 2.15 -4.01
CA PRO A 659 -30.45 2.77 -5.27
C PRO A 659 -31.45 2.43 -6.38
N VAL A 660 -31.85 3.43 -7.17
CA VAL A 660 -32.64 3.26 -8.39
C VAL A 660 -31.96 3.94 -9.57
N LYS A 661 -32.10 3.37 -10.76
CA LYS A 661 -31.57 3.96 -11.99
C LYS A 661 -32.24 5.30 -12.26
N ALA A 662 -31.46 6.26 -12.70
CA ALA A 662 -32.01 7.52 -13.22
C ALA A 662 -32.89 7.21 -14.45
N SER A 663 -34.07 7.86 -14.52
CA SER A 663 -34.91 7.82 -15.72
C SER A 663 -34.39 8.80 -16.78
N GLU A 664 -34.90 8.73 -18.02
CA GLU A 664 -34.60 9.71 -19.06
C GLU A 664 -35.03 11.15 -18.68
N TYR A 665 -35.98 11.24 -17.74
CA TYR A 665 -36.49 12.52 -17.22
C TYR A 665 -35.82 13.00 -15.94
N THR A 666 -34.88 12.21 -15.36
CA THR A 666 -34.12 12.64 -14.19
C THR A 666 -33.19 13.79 -14.58
N PRO A 667 -33.32 14.98 -13.96
CA PRO A 667 -32.44 16.11 -14.24
C PRO A 667 -30.95 15.74 -14.07
N GLU A 668 -30.06 16.36 -14.86
CA GLU A 668 -28.62 16.11 -14.81
C GLU A 668 -28.05 16.40 -13.41
N SER A 669 -28.52 17.44 -12.73
CA SER A 669 -28.12 17.79 -11.35
C SER A 669 -28.53 16.73 -10.30
N GLN A 670 -29.50 15.87 -10.62
CA GLN A 670 -29.99 14.78 -9.78
C GLN A 670 -29.55 13.40 -10.27
N ARG A 671 -28.60 13.35 -11.21
CA ARG A 671 -28.04 12.15 -11.77
C ARG A 671 -26.58 12.00 -11.31
N ILE A 672 -26.19 10.79 -10.94
CA ILE A 672 -24.81 10.46 -10.60
C ILE A 672 -24.45 9.11 -11.22
N THR A 673 -23.31 9.03 -11.90
CA THR A 673 -22.80 7.77 -12.44
C THR A 673 -21.98 7.06 -11.38
N GLU A 674 -22.36 5.83 -11.05
CA GLU A 674 -21.67 5.01 -10.03
C GLU A 674 -21.43 3.60 -10.53
N TYR A 675 -20.49 2.90 -9.90
CA TYR A 675 -20.02 1.59 -10.33
C TYR A 675 -20.59 0.46 -9.50
N PHE A 676 -20.98 -0.59 -10.20
CA PHE A 676 -21.52 -1.83 -9.63
C PHE A 676 -20.77 -3.03 -10.18
N VAL A 677 -20.64 -4.06 -9.35
CA VAL A 677 -20.20 -5.37 -9.85
C VAL A 677 -21.25 -5.87 -10.85
N LYS A 678 -20.81 -6.41 -11.96
CA LYS A 678 -21.71 -6.93 -13.02
C LYS A 678 -22.72 -7.93 -12.46
N GLY A 679 -24.00 -7.63 -12.64
CA GLY A 679 -25.11 -8.43 -12.12
C GLY A 679 -25.65 -7.96 -10.75
N SER A 680 -25.01 -6.99 -10.06
CA SER A 680 -25.52 -6.42 -8.81
C SER A 680 -26.17 -5.03 -8.98
N ALA A 681 -26.16 -4.47 -10.19
CA ALA A 681 -26.75 -3.16 -10.47
C ALA A 681 -28.28 -3.17 -10.23
N PRO A 682 -28.86 -2.05 -9.74
CA PRO A 682 -30.30 -1.94 -9.53
C PRO A 682 -31.07 -2.18 -10.84
N SER A 683 -32.22 -2.85 -10.77
CA SER A 683 -33.10 -3.06 -11.92
C SER A 683 -34.18 -2.00 -12.02
N GLN A 684 -34.59 -1.40 -10.88
CA GLN A 684 -35.63 -0.39 -10.81
C GLN A 684 -35.18 0.93 -11.40
N VAL A 685 -36.06 1.58 -12.14
CA VAL A 685 -35.86 2.93 -12.69
C VAL A 685 -36.68 3.91 -11.86
N SER A 686 -36.15 5.09 -11.63
CA SER A 686 -36.82 6.16 -10.88
C SER A 686 -38.14 6.57 -11.57
N THR A 687 -39.16 6.68 -10.77
CA THR A 687 -40.50 7.25 -11.17
C THR A 687 -40.72 8.65 -10.60
N LYS A 688 -39.69 9.24 -9.95
CA LYS A 688 -39.78 10.53 -9.27
C LYS A 688 -39.90 11.71 -10.26
N TYR A 689 -39.26 11.58 -11.41
CA TYR A 689 -39.27 12.61 -12.44
C TYR A 689 -40.08 12.15 -13.64
N GLU A 690 -41.00 12.96 -14.08
CA GLU A 690 -41.91 12.69 -15.18
C GLU A 690 -41.56 13.52 -16.41
N LYS A 691 -42.05 13.12 -17.59
CA LYS A 691 -41.96 13.92 -18.82
C LYS A 691 -42.58 15.31 -18.59
N THR A 692 -41.91 16.34 -19.01
CA THR A 692 -42.51 17.69 -19.07
C THR A 692 -43.36 17.77 -20.33
N ASN A 693 -44.69 17.89 -20.17
CA ASN A 693 -45.58 18.01 -21.30
C ASN A 693 -45.45 19.38 -21.94
N LYS A 694 -45.71 19.48 -23.25
CA LYS A 694 -45.69 20.79 -23.94
C LYS A 694 -46.90 21.65 -23.49
N PRO A 695 -46.76 22.98 -23.53
CA PRO A 695 -47.87 23.88 -23.29
C PRO A 695 -49.06 23.52 -24.18
N GLU A 696 -50.27 23.47 -23.59
CA GLU A 696 -51.51 23.20 -24.26
C GLU A 696 -52.35 24.50 -24.44
N ASN A 697 -53.33 24.45 -25.32
CA ASN A 697 -54.29 25.56 -25.57
C ASN A 697 -53.55 26.88 -25.90
N LEU A 698 -52.42 26.78 -26.60
CA LEU A 698 -51.69 27.98 -27.03
C LEU A 698 -52.54 28.77 -28.01
N ASN A 699 -53.00 29.93 -27.55
CA ASN A 699 -53.86 30.82 -28.31
C ASN A 699 -53.18 32.14 -28.52
N VAL A 700 -53.39 32.77 -29.68
CA VAL A 700 -52.85 34.06 -30.02
C VAL A 700 -53.99 34.96 -30.49
N SER A 701 -54.05 36.20 -30.02
CA SER A 701 -55.03 37.18 -30.41
C SER A 701 -54.41 38.58 -30.62
N TYR A 702 -54.91 39.32 -31.59
CA TYR A 702 -54.52 40.67 -31.86
C TYR A 702 -55.60 41.65 -31.42
N ASP A 703 -55.22 42.71 -30.72
CA ASP A 703 -56.06 43.86 -30.37
C ASP A 703 -55.66 45.07 -31.20
N GLU A 704 -56.54 45.48 -32.09
CA GLU A 704 -56.35 46.59 -32.99
C GLU A 704 -56.27 47.94 -32.26
N ALA A 705 -56.94 48.11 -31.15
CA ALA A 705 -56.95 49.30 -30.37
C ALA A 705 -55.63 49.60 -29.66
N SER A 706 -55.00 48.61 -29.08
CA SER A 706 -53.70 48.69 -28.41
C SER A 706 -52.50 48.31 -29.29
N LYS A 707 -52.74 47.91 -30.54
CA LYS A 707 -51.71 47.37 -31.47
C LYS A 707 -50.82 46.30 -30.78
N SER A 708 -51.43 45.39 -30.03
CA SER A 708 -50.73 44.39 -29.28
C SER A 708 -51.22 42.99 -29.64
N VAL A 709 -50.30 42.03 -29.52
CA VAL A 709 -50.60 40.59 -29.63
C VAL A 709 -50.51 39.98 -28.22
N THR A 710 -51.56 39.22 -27.85
CA THR A 710 -51.56 38.48 -26.60
C THR A 710 -51.47 36.96 -26.89
N LEU A 711 -50.50 36.28 -26.23
CA LEU A 711 -50.41 34.84 -26.17
C LEU A 711 -50.93 34.39 -24.80
N ASN A 712 -51.68 33.25 -24.80
CA ASN A 712 -52.05 32.53 -23.59
C ASN A 712 -51.93 31.05 -23.84
N TRP A 713 -51.58 30.32 -22.79
CA TRP A 713 -51.51 28.86 -22.82
C TRP A 713 -51.86 28.28 -21.45
N THR A 714 -52.01 26.97 -21.40
CA THR A 714 -52.24 26.23 -20.16
C THR A 714 -51.13 25.19 -20.00
N HIS A 715 -50.80 24.83 -18.77
CA HIS A 715 -49.89 23.77 -18.45
C HIS A 715 -50.25 23.15 -17.11
N GLU A 716 -50.08 21.82 -17.01
CA GLU A 716 -50.45 21.03 -15.83
C GLU A 716 -49.61 21.33 -14.59
N LYS A 717 -48.33 21.71 -14.79
CA LYS A 717 -47.41 22.02 -13.69
C LYS A 717 -47.42 23.51 -13.43
N ASP A 718 -47.70 23.89 -12.18
CA ASP A 718 -47.72 25.31 -11.77
C ASP A 718 -46.33 25.91 -11.53
N ASP A 719 -45.33 25.06 -11.31
CA ASP A 719 -43.94 25.44 -11.08
C ASP A 719 -43.07 25.47 -12.36
N ALA A 720 -43.67 25.23 -13.53
CA ALA A 720 -42.95 25.27 -14.79
C ALA A 720 -42.61 26.70 -15.21
N THR A 721 -41.40 26.86 -15.77
CA THR A 721 -40.99 28.11 -16.45
C THR A 721 -41.25 27.97 -17.95
N PHE A 722 -41.74 29.02 -18.61
CA PHE A 722 -42.03 29.00 -20.03
C PHE A 722 -41.07 29.93 -20.78
N GLU A 723 -40.33 29.33 -21.74
CA GLU A 723 -39.51 30.05 -22.68
C GLU A 723 -40.34 30.36 -23.92
N VAL A 724 -40.56 31.64 -24.18
CA VAL A 724 -41.32 32.13 -25.32
C VAL A 724 -40.38 32.76 -26.31
N GLN A 725 -40.43 32.30 -27.55
CA GLN A 725 -39.65 32.80 -28.66
C GLN A 725 -40.57 33.34 -29.74
N GLN A 726 -40.15 34.41 -30.41
CA GLN A 726 -40.87 34.99 -31.56
C GLN A 726 -39.99 35.03 -32.80
N SER A 727 -40.59 34.89 -33.94
CA SER A 727 -40.05 35.18 -35.28
C SER A 727 -41.00 36.13 -36.00
N ILE A 728 -40.46 37.08 -36.74
CA ILE A 728 -41.22 38.10 -37.50
C ILE A 728 -40.84 37.93 -38.97
N ASN A 729 -41.85 37.77 -39.84
CA ASN A 729 -41.70 37.67 -41.30
C ASN A 729 -40.65 36.62 -41.71
N ASP A 730 -40.72 35.41 -41.13
CA ASP A 730 -39.83 34.28 -41.33
C ASP A 730 -38.33 34.55 -40.96
N GLY A 731 -38.07 35.54 -40.13
CA GLY A 731 -36.79 35.78 -39.47
C GLY A 731 -36.43 34.67 -38.45
N GLY A 732 -35.21 34.74 -37.87
CA GLY A 732 -34.81 33.83 -36.80
C GLY A 732 -35.66 33.99 -35.54
N TYR A 733 -35.86 32.93 -34.75
CA TYR A 733 -36.52 32.97 -33.45
C TYR A 733 -35.63 33.66 -32.42
N ALA A 734 -36.23 34.61 -31.66
CA ALA A 734 -35.58 35.28 -30.53
C ALA A 734 -36.42 35.09 -29.28
N GLU A 735 -35.75 34.84 -28.14
CA GLU A 735 -36.40 34.75 -26.83
C GLU A 735 -36.97 36.13 -26.44
N ILE A 736 -38.24 36.14 -26.04
CA ILE A 736 -38.95 37.36 -25.61
C ILE A 736 -39.43 37.26 -24.15
N GLN A 737 -39.55 36.06 -23.61
CA GLN A 737 -39.88 35.81 -22.20
C GLN A 737 -39.36 34.46 -21.73
N LYS A 738 -38.90 34.42 -20.47
CA LYS A 738 -38.55 33.17 -19.78
C LYS A 738 -38.90 33.32 -18.30
N ASN A 739 -40.12 32.94 -17.94
CA ASN A 739 -40.65 33.01 -16.56
C ASN A 739 -41.79 32.01 -16.34
N GLY A 740 -42.42 32.00 -15.17
CA GLY A 740 -43.56 31.14 -14.83
C GLY A 740 -44.92 31.61 -15.30
N GLU A 741 -45.03 32.77 -15.98
CA GLU A 741 -46.31 33.31 -16.44
C GLU A 741 -46.82 32.49 -17.63
N LYS A 742 -48.12 32.20 -17.65
CA LYS A 742 -48.81 31.42 -18.71
C LYS A 742 -49.42 32.34 -19.78
N SER A 743 -48.92 33.60 -19.88
CA SER A 743 -49.33 34.58 -20.86
C SER A 743 -48.26 35.65 -21.10
N ILE A 744 -48.30 36.30 -22.27
CA ILE A 744 -47.48 37.44 -22.61
C ILE A 744 -48.23 38.39 -23.52
N VAL A 745 -48.07 39.68 -23.32
CA VAL A 745 -48.59 40.75 -24.20
C VAL A 745 -47.39 41.37 -24.91
N ILE A 746 -47.43 41.39 -26.23
CA ILE A 746 -46.37 41.96 -27.09
C ILE A 746 -46.95 43.26 -27.69
N PRO A 747 -46.55 44.44 -27.20
CA PRO A 747 -47.04 45.73 -27.67
C PRO A 747 -46.35 46.15 -28.98
N ASN A 748 -46.99 47.13 -29.67
CA ASN A 748 -46.41 47.81 -30.85
C ASN A 748 -46.01 46.80 -31.99
N VAL A 749 -46.86 45.81 -32.26
CA VAL A 749 -46.64 44.87 -33.38
C VAL A 749 -46.78 45.61 -34.71
N GLN A 750 -46.03 45.21 -35.72
CA GLN A 750 -46.00 45.89 -37.03
C GLN A 750 -47.15 45.42 -37.90
N PRO A 751 -47.98 46.41 -38.42
CA PRO A 751 -49.02 46.11 -39.40
C PRO A 751 -48.45 45.38 -40.64
N GLY A 752 -49.21 44.45 -41.15
CA GLY A 752 -48.83 43.64 -42.33
C GLY A 752 -47.72 42.58 -42.10
N SER A 753 -47.32 42.37 -40.87
CA SER A 753 -46.28 41.38 -40.53
C SER A 753 -46.88 40.09 -39.98
N VAL A 754 -46.20 38.99 -40.25
CA VAL A 754 -46.51 37.63 -39.68
C VAL A 754 -45.65 37.37 -38.48
N TYR A 755 -46.31 37.17 -37.35
CA TYR A 755 -45.61 36.77 -36.10
C TYR A 755 -45.83 35.29 -35.87
N ARG A 756 -44.70 34.55 -35.63
CA ARG A 756 -44.69 33.14 -35.23
C ARG A 756 -44.15 33.05 -33.84
N PHE A 757 -44.80 32.25 -33.03
CA PHE A 757 -44.42 32.07 -31.62
C PHE A 757 -44.16 30.62 -31.31
N GLN A 758 -43.17 30.35 -30.49
CA GLN A 758 -42.83 29.07 -29.92
C GLN A 758 -42.82 29.18 -28.40
N VAL A 759 -43.48 28.24 -27.72
CA VAL A 759 -43.52 28.18 -26.25
C VAL A 759 -43.07 26.79 -25.81
N THR A 760 -42.02 26.75 -25.00
CA THR A 760 -41.43 25.51 -24.44
C THR A 760 -41.57 25.60 -22.92
N ALA A 761 -42.16 24.57 -22.29
CA ALA A 761 -42.17 24.44 -20.83
C ALA A 761 -40.87 23.82 -20.31
N ILE A 762 -40.37 24.34 -19.19
CA ILE A 762 -39.14 23.91 -18.52
C ILE A 762 -39.51 23.63 -17.06
N SER A 763 -39.27 22.40 -16.61
CA SER A 763 -39.40 21.96 -15.21
C SER A 763 -38.08 21.40 -14.74
N GLY A 764 -37.35 22.13 -13.87
CA GLY A 764 -35.96 21.84 -13.57
C GLY A 764 -35.10 21.93 -14.82
N ASP A 765 -34.35 20.86 -15.13
CA ASP A 765 -33.50 20.78 -16.33
C ASP A 765 -34.23 20.17 -17.55
N ASN A 766 -35.46 19.67 -17.36
CA ASN A 766 -36.27 19.05 -18.41
C ASN A 766 -37.02 20.08 -19.25
N ARG A 767 -36.88 19.98 -20.58
CA ARG A 767 -37.59 20.79 -21.57
C ARG A 767 -38.69 19.97 -22.25
N SER A 768 -39.86 20.54 -22.46
CA SER A 768 -40.92 19.92 -23.25
C SER A 768 -40.65 20.00 -24.75
N ASP A 769 -41.47 19.32 -25.54
CA ASP A 769 -41.69 19.66 -26.93
C ASP A 769 -42.26 21.08 -27.02
N THR A 770 -41.98 21.78 -28.13
CA THR A 770 -42.41 23.18 -28.34
C THR A 770 -43.85 23.23 -28.87
N ALA A 771 -44.66 24.05 -28.29
CA ALA A 771 -45.96 24.44 -28.86
C ALA A 771 -45.77 25.67 -29.75
N SER A 772 -46.40 25.69 -30.95
CA SER A 772 -46.21 26.80 -31.91
C SER A 772 -47.57 27.35 -32.36
N THR A 773 -47.61 28.67 -32.60
CA THR A 773 -48.74 29.38 -33.18
C THR A 773 -48.29 30.55 -34.02
N MET A 774 -49.13 31.09 -34.84
CA MET A 774 -48.84 32.30 -35.63
C MET A 774 -50.05 33.21 -35.79
N ILE A 775 -49.81 34.46 -36.06
CA ILE A 775 -50.80 35.44 -36.38
C ILE A 775 -50.31 36.46 -37.44
N GLU A 776 -51.12 36.79 -38.36
CA GLU A 776 -50.91 37.85 -39.33
C GLU A 776 -51.58 39.13 -38.84
N ILE A 777 -50.82 40.22 -38.76
CA ILE A 777 -51.32 41.50 -38.33
C ILE A 777 -51.88 42.21 -39.54
N PRO A 778 -53.19 42.67 -39.49
CA PRO A 778 -53.82 43.42 -40.63
C PRO A 778 -52.99 44.63 -41.04
N GLY A 779 -52.81 44.83 -42.33
CA GLY A 779 -52.10 45.95 -42.88
C GLY A 779 -52.94 47.22 -42.60
N GLU A 780 -52.28 48.38 -42.50
CA GLU A 780 -53.00 49.67 -42.40
C GLU A 780 -53.85 49.83 -43.64
N LYS A 781 -55.21 50.01 -43.42
CA LYS A 781 -56.08 50.39 -44.52
C LYS A 781 -55.59 51.69 -45.11
N PRO A 782 -55.46 51.78 -46.47
CA PRO A 782 -55.19 53.12 -47.08
C PRO A 782 -56.28 54.15 -46.69
N PRO A 783 -55.98 55.42 -46.54
CA PRO A 783 -56.99 56.48 -46.26
C PRO A 783 -58.02 56.44 -47.31
N GLU A 784 -59.37 56.45 -46.96
CA GLU A 784 -60.45 56.64 -47.86
C GLU A 784 -60.32 58.03 -48.58
N GLU A 785 -59.98 58.01 -49.89
CA GLU A 785 -60.07 59.20 -50.76
C GLU A 785 -61.57 59.46 -50.99
N LYS A 786 -62.02 60.69 -50.68
CA LYS A 786 -63.31 61.29 -51.07
C LYS A 786 -63.35 61.42 -52.56
N PRO A 787 -64.51 61.12 -53.25
CA PRO A 787 -64.67 61.20 -54.68
C PRO A 787 -64.85 62.63 -55.17
N ASP A 788 -63.94 63.10 -56.05
CA ASP A 788 -64.22 64.20 -56.92
C ASP A 788 -64.31 63.69 -58.38
N GLY A 789 -65.40 64.12 -59.04
CA GLY A 789 -65.93 63.51 -60.24
C GLY A 789 -65.23 63.87 -61.56
N ASN A 790 -65.70 63.14 -62.52
CA ASN A 790 -65.72 63.42 -63.99
C ASN A 790 -64.58 62.81 -64.84
N GLY A 791 -65.08 61.99 -65.78
CA GLY A 791 -64.69 61.99 -67.15
C GLY A 791 -64.11 60.82 -67.81
N GLU A 792 -65.08 60.11 -68.49
CA GLU A 792 -64.95 59.45 -69.77
C GLU A 792 -63.98 58.37 -70.09
N ILE A 793 -64.56 57.24 -70.28
CA ILE A 793 -64.82 56.35 -71.45
C ILE A 793 -63.59 56.05 -72.31
N ASN A 794 -63.12 54.91 -72.56
CA ASN A 794 -63.60 53.72 -73.29
C ASN A 794 -62.54 52.59 -73.31
N PRO A 795 -63.02 51.46 -73.76
CA PRO A 795 -62.30 50.17 -73.47
C PRO A 795 -61.71 49.51 -74.77
N PRO A 796 -61.59 48.20 -74.99
CA PRO A 796 -60.83 47.12 -74.40
C PRO A 796 -59.97 46.41 -75.48
N ALA A 797 -59.20 45.44 -75.12
CA ALA A 797 -58.87 44.32 -75.96
C ALA A 797 -58.27 43.21 -75.18
N GLU A 798 -59.01 42.21 -74.92
CA GLU A 798 -58.90 40.79 -75.39
C GLU A 798 -57.65 40.01 -75.13
N GLN A 799 -57.91 38.98 -74.43
CA GLN A 799 -57.29 37.70 -74.25
C GLN A 799 -56.62 37.07 -75.54
N PRO A 800 -55.77 35.99 -75.57
CA PRO A 800 -56.32 34.72 -75.05
C PRO A 800 -55.28 33.76 -74.46
N ASP A 801 -55.91 32.85 -73.71
CA ASP A 801 -55.74 31.38 -73.62
C ASP A 801 -54.45 30.67 -73.26
N ASN A 802 -54.55 30.02 -72.19
CA ASN A 802 -54.29 28.62 -71.75
C ASN A 802 -53.91 27.62 -72.86
N PRO A 803 -53.23 26.36 -72.64
CA PRO A 803 -53.47 25.53 -71.49
C PRO A 803 -52.34 24.51 -71.12
N GLY A 804 -52.50 23.83 -70.03
CA GLY A 804 -52.17 22.42 -69.79
C GLY A 804 -50.81 22.11 -69.20
N GLY A 805 -50.66 21.33 -68.33
CA GLY A 805 -51.27 20.18 -67.72
C GLY A 805 -50.34 19.40 -66.89
N GLN A 806 -50.85 18.87 -65.85
CA GLN A 806 -50.53 17.60 -65.21
C GLN A 806 -49.33 17.52 -64.27
N GLN A 807 -49.68 17.26 -63.03
CA GLN A 807 -49.04 16.33 -62.12
C GLN A 807 -48.86 14.95 -62.71
N PRO A 808 -47.94 14.07 -62.24
CA PRO A 808 -48.25 13.27 -61.00
C PRO A 808 -47.02 12.96 -60.11
N ASP A 809 -47.37 12.71 -58.87
CA ASP A 809 -46.76 11.81 -57.91
C ASP A 809 -46.88 10.33 -58.44
N PRO A 810 -46.33 9.27 -57.80
CA PRO A 810 -45.31 9.12 -56.74
C PRO A 810 -44.31 7.94 -56.95
N ASN A 811 -43.44 7.78 -56.01
CA ASN A 811 -42.85 6.50 -55.55
C ASN A 811 -41.84 5.71 -56.45
N GLN A 812 -40.73 5.41 -55.87
CA GLN A 812 -40.09 4.10 -55.69
C GLN A 812 -38.53 4.10 -55.86
N ASN A 813 -37.95 3.76 -54.79
CA ASN A 813 -36.99 2.65 -54.60
C ASN A 813 -35.83 2.47 -55.59
N GLY A 814 -34.63 2.27 -54.98
CA GLY A 814 -33.68 1.33 -55.58
C GLY A 814 -32.25 1.78 -55.62
N ASN A 815 -31.56 1.49 -54.57
CA ASN A 815 -30.36 0.64 -54.47
C ASN A 815 -29.25 0.71 -55.52
N ASN A 816 -28.06 0.70 -54.99
CA ASN A 816 -26.80 0.08 -55.44
C ASN A 816 -25.78 0.88 -56.26
N GLY A 817 -24.61 0.88 -55.70
CA GLY A 817 -23.45 0.33 -56.40
C GLY A 817 -22.29 1.28 -56.67
N ASN A 818 -21.38 1.28 -55.80
CA ASN A 818 -19.95 0.90 -55.99
C ASN A 818 -19.05 1.66 -56.99
N ASN A 819 -17.90 1.93 -56.49
CA ASN A 819 -16.56 1.91 -57.08
C ASN A 819 -15.94 3.22 -57.65
N GLY A 820 -14.87 3.55 -57.02
CA GLY A 820 -13.55 3.42 -57.63
C GLY A 820 -12.84 4.68 -58.04
N GLY A 821 -11.67 4.85 -57.53
CA GLY A 821 -10.54 5.41 -58.28
C GLY A 821 -9.98 6.72 -57.77
N GLN A 822 -8.95 6.64 -56.98
CA GLN A 822 -7.57 7.11 -57.16
C GLN A 822 -7.35 8.31 -58.10
N ASN A 823 -6.74 9.35 -57.75
CA ASN A 823 -5.28 9.65 -57.77
C ASN A 823 -4.95 11.14 -57.74
N ASP A 824 -3.94 11.41 -56.95
CA ASP A 824 -2.76 12.26 -57.20
C ASP A 824 -2.88 13.72 -57.56
N GLY A 825 -2.13 14.53 -56.85
CA GLY A 825 -1.50 15.71 -57.39
C GLY A 825 -1.32 16.91 -56.46
N ASN A 826 -0.28 16.91 -55.67
CA ASN A 826 0.45 18.11 -55.25
C ASN A 826 1.23 18.63 -56.50
N PRO A 827 1.70 19.89 -56.66
CA PRO A 827 2.37 20.70 -55.65
C PRO A 827 2.26 22.25 -55.78
N ALA A 828 2.78 22.88 -54.77
CA ALA A 828 3.73 23.99 -54.72
C ALA A 828 3.26 25.47 -54.88
N ASP A 829 3.83 26.20 -53.93
CA ASP A 829 4.41 27.55 -53.97
C ASP A 829 3.54 28.81 -53.86
N GLY A 830 3.93 29.58 -52.85
CA GLY A 830 4.14 31.00 -53.08
C GLY A 830 3.64 31.98 -52.00
N ASN A 831 4.44 32.18 -50.98
CA ASN A 831 5.03 33.46 -50.59
C ASN A 831 4.19 34.59 -49.93
N GLN A 832 4.66 34.92 -48.73
CA GLN A 832 4.94 36.24 -48.11
C GLN A 832 3.83 37.17 -47.64
N GLY A 833 4.05 37.60 -46.40
CA GLY A 833 3.71 38.91 -45.82
C GLY A 833 2.93 38.79 -44.54
N GLY A 834 3.41 38.82 -43.41
CA GLY A 834 4.22 39.75 -42.66
C GLY A 834 3.32 40.82 -42.00
N ASN A 835 3.08 40.67 -40.69
CA ASN A 835 3.12 41.76 -39.73
C ASN A 835 2.95 41.29 -38.29
N THR A 836 3.95 41.53 -37.52
CA THR A 836 4.07 41.44 -36.06
C THR A 836 3.46 42.67 -35.40
N PRO A 837 3.04 42.57 -34.12
CA PRO A 837 2.48 43.65 -33.31
C PRO A 837 3.58 44.39 -32.54
N PRO A 838 3.30 45.55 -31.94
CA PRO A 838 4.24 46.18 -31.04
C PRO A 838 3.96 45.87 -29.56
N GLU A 839 5.08 45.67 -28.88
CA GLU A 839 5.23 45.80 -27.41
C GLU A 839 4.94 47.21 -26.94
N GLU A 840 4.38 47.34 -25.77
CA GLU A 840 4.59 48.50 -24.89
C GLU A 840 4.78 48.08 -23.45
N GLN A 841 5.96 48.33 -22.91
CA GLN A 841 6.28 48.56 -21.51
C GLN A 841 6.69 50.03 -21.35
N PRO A 842 6.93 50.50 -20.10
CA PRO A 842 6.04 50.85 -18.99
C PRO A 842 6.15 52.33 -18.62
N ALA A 843 5.31 52.84 -17.75
CA ALA A 843 5.55 54.17 -17.15
C ALA A 843 5.34 54.11 -15.62
N ASP A 844 6.35 54.62 -14.98
CA ASP A 844 6.53 54.92 -13.56
C ASP A 844 5.48 55.84 -12.93
N GLY A 845 5.32 55.63 -11.62
CA GLY A 845 5.26 56.71 -10.63
C GLY A 845 3.93 56.97 -9.95
N ASN A 846 3.77 56.70 -8.71
CA ASN A 846 3.94 57.68 -7.62
C ASN A 846 3.45 57.17 -6.26
N GLN A 847 4.08 57.65 -5.26
CA GLN A 847 3.98 57.48 -3.82
C GLN A 847 2.58 57.85 -3.26
N GLY A 848 2.19 57.13 -2.21
CA GLY A 848 1.16 57.56 -1.31
C GLY A 848 1.08 56.63 -0.11
N GLY A 849 1.80 56.96 0.94
CA GLY A 849 1.84 56.28 2.21
C GLY A 849 0.50 56.34 2.98
N ASN A 850 0.25 55.32 3.77
CA ASN A 850 -0.55 55.42 4.98
C ASN A 850 -0.07 54.44 6.04
N THR A 851 0.25 54.96 7.17
CA THR A 851 0.65 54.43 8.45
C THR A 851 -0.39 53.52 9.08
N PRO A 852 -0.01 52.56 9.93
CA PRO A 852 -0.91 51.70 10.69
C PRO A 852 -1.43 52.43 11.98
N PRO A 853 -2.59 52.04 12.55
CA PRO A 853 -3.07 52.51 13.83
C PRO A 853 -2.44 51.72 14.99
N PRO A 854 -2.43 52.28 16.21
CA PRO A 854 -1.55 51.91 17.29
C PRO A 854 -2.07 50.79 18.18
N GLU A 855 -1.08 50.11 18.82
CA GLU A 855 -1.20 49.22 19.95
C GLU A 855 -1.90 49.88 21.14
N GLU A 856 -2.81 49.16 21.79
CA GLU A 856 -3.24 49.43 23.15
C GLU A 856 -2.56 48.45 24.09
N GLN A 857 -1.75 48.98 25.02
CA GLN A 857 -1.20 48.25 26.16
C GLN A 857 -2.13 48.37 27.37
N PRO A 858 -2.03 47.44 28.34
CA PRO A 858 -3.00 47.18 29.37
C PRO A 858 -2.80 48.10 30.62
N ALA A 859 -3.90 48.35 31.33
CA ALA A 859 -3.86 49.02 32.61
C ALA A 859 -3.76 48.03 33.78
N ASP A 860 -2.83 48.33 34.65
CA ASP A 860 -2.61 47.76 35.99
C ASP A 860 -3.79 47.88 36.91
N GLY A 861 -3.87 46.94 37.89
CA GLY A 861 -4.47 47.26 39.18
C GLY A 861 -5.11 46.09 39.92
N ASN A 862 -4.41 45.52 40.77
CA ASN A 862 -4.49 45.50 42.26
C ASN A 862 -4.70 44.14 42.96
N GLN A 863 -3.79 43.92 43.82
CA GLN A 863 -3.57 43.13 44.99
C GLN A 863 -4.79 42.49 45.70
N GLY A 864 -4.57 41.29 46.21
CA GLY A 864 -5.35 40.66 47.25
C GLY A 864 -4.89 39.21 47.48
N GLY A 865 -3.95 39.12 48.45
CA GLY A 865 -3.33 37.88 48.88
C GLY A 865 -4.27 36.99 49.69
N ASN A 866 -3.91 35.72 49.73
CA ASN A 866 -3.83 34.94 50.97
C ASN A 866 -3.14 33.60 50.68
N THR A 867 -2.18 33.33 51.56
CA THR A 867 -1.35 32.14 51.75
C THR A 867 -2.12 30.95 52.32
N PRO A 868 -1.53 29.71 52.29
CA PRO A 868 -2.21 28.43 52.45
C PRO A 868 -2.25 27.94 53.90
N PRO A 869 -2.84 26.79 54.20
CA PRO A 869 -2.30 25.92 55.24
C PRO A 869 -1.92 24.52 54.74
N SER A 870 -0.73 24.17 55.03
CA SER A 870 -0.01 23.07 55.68
C SER A 870 -0.73 21.73 55.85
N GLU A 871 0.02 20.70 55.44
CA GLU A 871 0.34 19.42 56.08
C GLU A 871 -0.69 18.74 56.99
N GLU A 872 -0.96 17.44 56.62
CA GLU A 872 -0.92 16.37 57.60
C GLU A 872 -0.76 15.02 56.90
N GLN A 873 0.38 14.35 57.11
CA GLN A 873 0.51 12.91 57.22
C GLN A 873 0.35 12.60 58.72
N PRO A 874 -0.06 11.41 59.21
CA PRO A 874 0.70 10.18 59.06
C PRO A 874 -0.05 8.83 59.15
N ALA A 875 0.72 7.80 58.98
CA ALA A 875 0.92 6.57 59.77
C ALA A 875 0.29 5.25 59.29
N ASP A 876 1.19 4.39 58.96
CA ASP A 876 1.40 2.97 59.30
C ASP A 876 0.20 2.06 59.59
N GLY A 877 0.28 0.89 58.96
CA GLY A 877 -0.52 -0.30 59.32
C GLY A 877 -0.18 -1.54 58.52
N ASN A 878 0.98 -2.08 58.81
CA ASN A 878 1.44 -3.46 58.55
C ASN A 878 0.37 -4.55 58.79
N GLN A 879 0.21 -5.57 57.91
CA GLN A 879 0.28 -7.00 58.22
C GLN A 879 -0.01 -7.89 57.02
N THR A 880 1.05 -8.57 56.61
CA THR A 880 1.18 -9.98 56.22
C THR A 880 -0.04 -10.86 56.45
N ILE A 881 -0.37 -11.76 55.49
CA ILE A 881 -0.55 -13.21 55.61
C ILE A 881 -0.75 -13.85 54.23
N LEU A 882 0.14 -14.74 53.81
CA LEU A 882 -0.01 -15.92 53.01
C LEU A 882 -0.17 -17.11 54.00
N PRO A 883 -0.51 -18.36 53.61
CA PRO A 883 -0.79 -19.01 52.35
C PRO A 883 -1.98 -20.01 52.44
N GLY A 884 -2.23 -20.78 51.39
CA GLY A 884 -3.05 -21.99 51.49
C GLY A 884 -3.42 -22.60 50.14
N ASP A 885 -2.69 -23.64 49.77
CA ASP A 885 -2.99 -24.69 48.80
C ASP A 885 -4.40 -25.26 48.90
N GLN A 886 -5.03 -25.67 47.81
CA GLN A 886 -5.29 -27.09 47.46
C GLN A 886 -6.22 -27.24 46.26
N ASN A 887 -5.66 -27.96 45.24
CA ASN A 887 -6.24 -29.05 44.49
C ASN A 887 -7.74 -29.30 44.47
N SER A 888 -8.33 -29.48 43.27
CA SER A 888 -8.80 -30.77 42.76
C SER A 888 -9.56 -30.65 41.44
N ASN A 889 -9.05 -31.31 40.42
CA ASN A 889 -9.68 -32.27 39.48
C ASN A 889 -11.20 -32.24 39.33
N THR A 890 -11.71 -32.21 38.09
CA THR A 890 -12.11 -33.31 37.21
C THR A 890 -12.92 -32.78 36.02
N SER A 891 -12.49 -33.19 34.86
CA SER A 891 -13.17 -33.76 33.68
C SER A 891 -14.69 -33.48 33.51
N ASP A 892 -15.05 -32.86 32.33
CA ASP A 892 -15.66 -33.59 31.18
C ASP A 892 -15.35 -32.84 29.86
#